data_91ccc4ade83b2a2fd9dcf3bd8b0114db
#
_entry.id   91ccc4ade83b2a2fd9dcf3bd8b0114db
#
_cell.length_a   1.000
_cell.length_b   1.000
_cell.length_c   1.000
_cell.angle_alpha   90.00
_cell.angle_beta   90.00
_cell.angle_gamma   90.00
#
_symmetry.space_group_name_H-M   'P 1'
#
loop_
_entity.id
_entity.type
_entity.pdbx_description
1 polymer ?
#
loop_
_entity_poly.entity_id
_entity_poly.type
_entity_poly.pdbx_seq_one_letter_code
_entity_poly.pdbx_strand_id
1 'polypeptide(L)'
;MSEGPIDPSEQTTLLGVAPRRGALNKFPLWQYVVIALVVGIGAIYAAPNLFQPDPAVQVRSLDSDQAITQGTLARVEAALKKDNIQILDSALDEDSLIVRVASDEAQLRAQATIASALNARDVNYVVALSQASNTPQWLQDMGGKPMSLGLDLFGGAHFLLQVNMQEYLKGVMANSAEGMRDKLIQERIRFSPGKDWVKGQVIRIPFRDEESRAAAKDALVDFPDFLVQDREVAGSPVLQFTITEDKIRGLEDRAISQNLTSLRKRVDELGVSEPQVQRLGRSRIVVDLPGIQDSARAKEILNKFANLEFRLEALPNARKSQIETYPYQGREQEIMRRNIVTGNNVQDAQQSFDPDTSQPQVSIELDNEGGRKMNAVTKDNVGRAMAILFIEQKPRVRKVMVDGEEVEEFYSVEDKRLISVANIQSALGFNFRITGLDLREAQDLALLLRAGALAAPMYIVEERTVGAQLGDENIRRGWQSVAIGFALVLVFMLFFYRGFGVAANVALTVNLTLLVAIMSVLGATLTLPGIAGIVLTVGMAVDANVLIFSRIKEELVTNPPQQAIQAGFDRALLTITDANVTTFFVAIILLSIGSGPVRGFAVTLAVGIVTSMFTAILVTRALVNLMYGGRKLESLKI
;
A
#
# COMPACT_ATOMS: atom_id res chain seq x y z
N MET A 1 46.99 42.78 -41.25
CA MET A 1 45.98 41.87 -41.71
C MET A 1 44.67 42.27 -40.99
N SER A 2 43.80 42.88 -41.74
CA SER A 2 42.53 43.46 -41.27
C SER A 2 41.46 42.32 -41.31
N GLU A 3 40.95 41.92 -40.18
CA GLU A 3 39.77 41.13 -40.14
C GLU A 3 38.54 41.95 -40.55
N GLY A 4 37.88 41.49 -41.63
CA GLY A 4 36.65 42.13 -42.11
C GLY A 4 35.47 41.78 -41.17
N PRO A 5 34.39 42.60 -41.25
CA PRO A 5 33.22 42.38 -40.38
C PRO A 5 32.53 41.08 -40.72
N ILE A 6 32.27 40.26 -39.67
CA ILE A 6 31.53 39.00 -39.74
C ILE A 6 30.09 39.32 -40.15
N ASP A 7 29.64 38.65 -41.20
CA ASP A 7 28.26 38.73 -41.72
C ASP A 7 27.26 38.18 -40.68
N PRO A 8 26.21 38.94 -40.30
CA PRO A 8 25.23 38.50 -39.32
C PRO A 8 24.36 37.32 -39.77
N SER A 9 24.55 36.81 -40.98
CA SER A 9 23.73 35.71 -41.54
C SER A 9 24.20 34.28 -41.16
N GLU A 10 25.36 34.11 -40.48
CA GLU A 10 25.94 32.81 -40.11
C GLU A 10 25.76 32.38 -38.65
N GLN A 11 24.77 32.88 -37.93
CA GLN A 11 24.40 32.27 -36.68
C GLN A 11 23.58 31.00 -36.94
N THR A 12 24.27 29.90 -37.09
CA THR A 12 23.73 28.54 -37.14
C THR A 12 22.99 28.28 -35.84
N THR A 13 21.68 28.25 -35.91
CA THR A 13 20.82 27.81 -34.82
C THR A 13 21.10 26.35 -34.49
N LEU A 14 21.32 26.01 -33.23
CA LEU A 14 21.66 24.70 -32.63
C LEU A 14 20.64 23.57 -32.94
N LEU A 15 19.66 23.80 -33.78
CA LEU A 15 18.63 22.82 -34.19
C LEU A 15 18.39 22.71 -35.70
N GLY A 16 19.31 23.17 -36.56
CA GLY A 16 19.31 22.84 -38.00
C GLY A 16 18.01 23.07 -38.78
N VAL A 17 17.11 23.96 -38.34
CA VAL A 17 15.83 24.21 -39.00
C VAL A 17 15.94 25.54 -39.76
N ALA A 18 16.09 25.46 -41.08
CA ALA A 18 16.03 26.63 -41.97
C ALA A 18 14.76 27.46 -41.70
N PRO A 19 14.82 28.82 -41.75
CA PRO A 19 13.66 29.67 -41.55
C PRO A 19 12.61 29.39 -42.64
N ARG A 20 11.53 28.70 -42.26
CA ARG A 20 10.38 28.54 -43.16
C ARG A 20 9.75 29.91 -43.40
N ARG A 21 9.69 30.35 -44.67
CA ARG A 21 8.94 31.53 -45.15
C ARG A 21 7.43 31.28 -44.96
N GLY A 22 6.96 31.14 -43.73
CA GLY A 22 5.55 31.04 -43.35
C GLY A 22 5.14 32.25 -42.52
N ALA A 23 3.84 32.53 -42.42
CA ALA A 23 3.35 33.59 -41.56
C ALA A 23 3.79 33.32 -40.10
N LEU A 24 4.55 34.27 -39.53
CA LEU A 24 5.01 34.22 -38.13
C LEU A 24 3.85 33.96 -37.16
N ASN A 25 4.08 33.17 -36.12
CA ASN A 25 3.11 32.82 -35.07
C ASN A 25 1.85 32.08 -35.59
N LYS A 26 2.02 31.11 -36.49
CA LYS A 26 0.97 30.18 -36.89
C LYS A 26 1.41 28.76 -36.63
N PHE A 27 0.68 28.06 -35.81
CA PHE A 27 0.80 26.59 -35.68
C PHE A 27 0.12 25.88 -36.86
N PRO A 28 0.68 24.77 -37.35
CA PRO A 28 -0.04 23.90 -38.28
C PRO A 28 -1.29 23.34 -37.62
N LEU A 29 -2.36 23.12 -38.38
CA LEU A 29 -3.66 22.66 -37.85
C LEU A 29 -3.57 21.42 -36.97
N TRP A 30 -2.69 20.48 -37.30
CA TRP A 30 -2.52 19.26 -36.51
C TRP A 30 -2.12 19.54 -35.04
N GLN A 31 -1.32 20.59 -34.75
CA GLN A 31 -0.97 20.96 -33.37
C GLN A 31 -2.18 21.45 -32.57
N TYR A 32 -3.07 22.23 -33.19
CA TYR A 32 -4.32 22.63 -32.54
C TYR A 32 -5.22 21.43 -32.28
N VAL A 33 -5.28 20.47 -33.21
CA VAL A 33 -6.06 19.23 -33.05
C VAL A 33 -5.50 18.39 -31.90
N VAL A 34 -4.17 18.24 -31.82
CA VAL A 34 -3.53 17.50 -30.70
C VAL A 34 -3.79 18.18 -29.36
N ILE A 35 -3.65 19.51 -29.29
CA ILE A 35 -3.95 20.24 -28.04
C ILE A 35 -5.41 20.07 -27.65
N ALA A 36 -6.34 20.24 -28.59
CA ALA A 36 -7.76 20.07 -28.34
C ALA A 36 -8.13 18.64 -27.90
N LEU A 37 -7.48 17.63 -28.49
CA LEU A 37 -7.66 16.23 -28.12
C LEU A 37 -7.13 15.96 -26.70
N VAL A 38 -5.94 16.43 -26.34
CA VAL A 38 -5.39 16.28 -25.00
C VAL A 38 -6.29 16.96 -23.95
N VAL A 39 -6.75 18.19 -24.25
CA VAL A 39 -7.66 18.92 -23.35
C VAL A 39 -9.02 18.22 -23.25
N GLY A 40 -9.56 17.71 -24.36
CA GLY A 40 -10.83 16.99 -24.40
C GLY A 40 -10.78 15.70 -23.60
N ILE A 41 -9.73 14.88 -23.78
CA ILE A 41 -9.50 13.68 -22.98
C ILE A 41 -9.33 14.06 -21.50
N GLY A 42 -8.51 15.09 -21.22
CA GLY A 42 -8.34 15.59 -19.85
C GLY A 42 -9.67 16.01 -19.21
N ALA A 43 -10.54 16.70 -19.93
CA ALA A 43 -11.84 17.10 -19.43
C ALA A 43 -12.74 15.89 -19.10
N ILE A 44 -12.73 14.84 -19.93
CA ILE A 44 -13.45 13.60 -19.69
C ILE A 44 -12.98 12.92 -18.40
N TYR A 45 -11.66 12.76 -18.21
CA TYR A 45 -11.10 12.11 -17.01
C TYR A 45 -11.14 12.99 -15.76
N ALA A 46 -11.27 14.32 -15.90
CA ALA A 46 -11.50 15.23 -14.77
C ALA A 46 -12.96 15.27 -14.33
N ALA A 47 -13.91 15.02 -15.25
CA ALA A 47 -15.35 15.14 -15.01
C ALA A 47 -15.89 14.30 -13.83
N PRO A 48 -15.41 13.05 -13.54
CA PRO A 48 -15.86 12.28 -12.39
C PRO A 48 -15.75 13.03 -11.06
N ASN A 49 -14.77 13.92 -10.91
CA ASN A 49 -14.56 14.69 -9.67
C ASN A 49 -15.58 15.82 -9.45
N LEU A 50 -16.45 16.10 -10.42
CA LEU A 50 -17.57 17.04 -10.25
C LEU A 50 -18.78 16.39 -9.56
N PHE A 51 -18.80 15.04 -9.51
CA PHE A 51 -19.87 14.27 -8.90
C PHE A 51 -19.39 13.82 -7.51
N GLN A 52 -19.86 14.52 -6.47
CA GLN A 52 -19.53 14.15 -5.09
C GLN A 52 -20.11 12.76 -4.78
N PRO A 53 -19.31 11.85 -4.21
CA PRO A 53 -19.81 10.55 -3.79
C PRO A 53 -20.76 10.70 -2.59
N ASP A 54 -21.79 9.87 -2.53
CA ASP A 54 -22.69 9.80 -1.39
C ASP A 54 -22.13 8.89 -0.29
N PRO A 55 -22.38 9.18 1.00
CA PRO A 55 -22.12 8.26 2.08
C PRO A 55 -22.86 6.95 1.84
N ALA A 56 -22.15 5.83 1.93
CA ALA A 56 -22.71 4.50 1.68
C ALA A 56 -22.18 3.46 2.66
N VAL A 57 -22.94 2.40 2.85
CA VAL A 57 -22.53 1.23 3.60
C VAL A 57 -22.37 0.08 2.61
N GLN A 58 -21.18 -0.52 2.59
CA GLN A 58 -20.89 -1.68 1.78
C GLN A 58 -20.99 -2.95 2.62
N VAL A 59 -21.72 -3.92 2.11
CA VAL A 59 -21.85 -5.24 2.69
C VAL A 59 -21.18 -6.23 1.75
N ARG A 60 -20.27 -7.06 2.28
CA ARG A 60 -19.63 -8.16 1.55
C ARG A 60 -19.84 -9.46 2.30
N SER A 61 -19.96 -10.57 1.57
CA SER A 61 -19.94 -11.88 2.18
C SER A 61 -18.51 -12.24 2.60
N LEU A 62 -18.36 -12.87 3.78
CA LEU A 62 -17.09 -13.48 4.21
C LEU A 62 -16.81 -14.78 3.47
N ASP A 63 -17.86 -15.39 2.92
CA ASP A 63 -17.79 -16.63 2.17
C ASP A 63 -17.83 -16.31 0.67
N SER A 64 -16.74 -16.61 -0.06
CA SER A 64 -16.63 -16.37 -1.50
C SER A 64 -17.66 -17.15 -2.33
N ASP A 65 -18.21 -18.25 -1.79
CA ASP A 65 -19.21 -19.08 -2.45
C ASP A 65 -20.67 -18.64 -2.15
N GLN A 66 -20.85 -17.72 -1.20
CA GLN A 66 -22.15 -17.13 -0.89
C GLN A 66 -22.33 -15.78 -1.57
N ALA A 67 -22.89 -15.78 -2.76
CA ALA A 67 -23.31 -14.55 -3.40
C ALA A 67 -24.33 -13.78 -2.55
N ILE A 68 -24.19 -12.48 -2.48
CA ILE A 68 -25.18 -11.62 -1.84
C ILE A 68 -26.45 -11.64 -2.68
N THR A 69 -27.56 -12.07 -2.07
CA THR A 69 -28.82 -12.29 -2.76
C THR A 69 -29.80 -11.13 -2.57
N GLN A 70 -30.85 -11.08 -3.42
CA GLN A 70 -31.96 -10.17 -3.19
C GLN A 70 -32.63 -10.33 -1.82
N GLY A 71 -32.55 -11.55 -1.23
CA GLY A 71 -33.01 -11.80 0.14
C GLY A 71 -32.19 -11.08 1.21
N THR A 72 -30.89 -10.92 0.97
CA THR A 72 -29.99 -10.14 1.84
C THR A 72 -30.34 -8.64 1.73
N LEU A 73 -30.55 -8.13 0.52
CA LEU A 73 -30.98 -6.76 0.27
C LEU A 73 -32.31 -6.47 1.01
N ALA A 74 -33.31 -7.32 0.84
CA ALA A 74 -34.61 -7.15 1.51
C ALA A 74 -34.51 -7.11 3.04
N ARG A 75 -33.61 -7.92 3.65
CA ARG A 75 -33.35 -7.91 5.10
C ARG A 75 -32.70 -6.60 5.53
N VAL A 76 -31.75 -6.10 4.75
CA VAL A 76 -31.06 -4.83 5.02
C VAL A 76 -32.04 -3.65 4.94
N GLU A 77 -32.83 -3.57 3.87
CA GLU A 77 -33.84 -2.52 3.70
C GLU A 77 -34.90 -2.54 4.81
N ALA A 78 -35.36 -3.73 5.19
CA ALA A 78 -36.33 -3.88 6.29
C ALA A 78 -35.74 -3.41 7.64
N ALA A 79 -34.47 -3.72 7.92
CA ALA A 79 -33.80 -3.28 9.14
C ALA A 79 -33.61 -1.76 9.17
N LEU A 80 -33.14 -1.16 8.09
CA LEU A 80 -32.95 0.28 7.98
C LEU A 80 -34.26 1.06 8.08
N LYS A 81 -35.31 0.55 7.45
CA LYS A 81 -36.66 1.13 7.55
C LYS A 81 -37.21 1.07 8.97
N LYS A 82 -36.95 0.00 9.72
CA LYS A 82 -37.35 -0.14 11.12
C LYS A 82 -36.70 0.92 12.00
N ASP A 83 -35.44 1.27 11.72
CA ASP A 83 -34.68 2.26 12.48
C ASP A 83 -34.81 3.69 11.91
N ASN A 84 -35.78 3.91 11.00
CA ASN A 84 -36.04 5.20 10.34
C ASN A 84 -34.82 5.82 9.66
N ILE A 85 -33.97 4.99 9.04
CA ILE A 85 -32.82 5.45 8.27
C ILE A 85 -33.25 5.58 6.80
N GLN A 86 -33.12 6.78 6.25
CA GLN A 86 -33.49 7.05 4.86
C GLN A 86 -32.44 6.47 3.91
N ILE A 87 -32.87 5.57 3.05
CA ILE A 87 -32.07 5.00 1.96
C ILE A 87 -32.28 5.89 0.73
N LEU A 88 -31.20 6.35 0.11
CA LEU A 88 -31.25 7.08 -1.16
C LEU A 88 -31.32 6.12 -2.34
N ASP A 89 -30.47 5.07 -2.29
CA ASP A 89 -30.39 4.04 -3.33
C ASP A 89 -29.72 2.78 -2.75
N SER A 90 -29.98 1.64 -3.37
CA SER A 90 -29.34 0.37 -3.04
C SER A 90 -28.94 -0.36 -4.31
N ALA A 91 -27.66 -0.67 -4.45
CA ALA A 91 -27.11 -1.40 -5.60
C ALA A 91 -26.55 -2.75 -5.16
N LEU A 92 -26.98 -3.80 -5.83
CA LEU A 92 -26.45 -5.15 -5.67
C LEU A 92 -25.48 -5.40 -6.81
N ASP A 93 -24.21 -5.60 -6.47
CA ASP A 93 -23.13 -6.01 -7.36
C ASP A 93 -22.85 -7.51 -7.16
N GLU A 94 -22.05 -8.15 -8.04
CA GLU A 94 -21.80 -9.60 -7.98
C GLU A 94 -21.32 -10.07 -6.60
N ASP A 95 -20.45 -9.29 -5.92
CA ASP A 95 -19.83 -9.67 -4.66
C ASP A 95 -20.16 -8.71 -3.49
N SER A 96 -20.97 -7.69 -3.70
CA SER A 96 -21.25 -6.67 -2.67
C SER A 96 -22.62 -6.04 -2.81
N LEU A 97 -23.17 -5.60 -1.67
CA LEU A 97 -24.34 -4.74 -1.60
C LEU A 97 -23.90 -3.36 -1.11
N ILE A 98 -24.21 -2.32 -1.88
CA ILE A 98 -23.94 -0.94 -1.52
C ILE A 98 -25.27 -0.24 -1.23
N VAL A 99 -25.38 0.32 -0.03
CA VAL A 99 -26.58 1.08 0.41
C VAL A 99 -26.19 2.52 0.62
N ARG A 100 -26.76 3.44 -0.16
CA ARG A 100 -26.53 4.88 -0.07
C ARG A 100 -27.46 5.52 0.96
N VAL A 101 -26.91 6.41 1.75
CA VAL A 101 -27.63 7.13 2.81
C VAL A 101 -27.42 8.65 2.72
N ALA A 102 -28.30 9.41 3.39
CA ALA A 102 -28.37 10.85 3.19
C ALA A 102 -27.27 11.66 3.90
N SER A 103 -26.60 11.09 4.90
CA SER A 103 -25.55 11.79 5.68
C SER A 103 -24.61 10.81 6.36
N ASP A 104 -23.43 11.30 6.78
CA ASP A 104 -22.44 10.52 7.52
C ASP A 104 -22.97 10.00 8.86
N GLU A 105 -23.82 10.78 9.53
CA GLU A 105 -24.48 10.34 10.76
C GLU A 105 -25.45 9.18 10.50
N ALA A 106 -26.21 9.26 9.40
CA ALA A 106 -27.07 8.16 8.94
C ALA A 106 -26.26 6.93 8.54
N GLN A 107 -25.07 7.12 7.96
CA GLN A 107 -24.15 6.06 7.55
C GLN A 107 -23.68 5.22 8.75
N LEU A 108 -23.27 5.88 9.85
CA LEU A 108 -22.84 5.21 11.07
C LEU A 108 -23.97 4.37 11.70
N ARG A 109 -25.15 4.94 11.78
CA ARG A 109 -26.32 4.23 12.27
C ARG A 109 -26.70 3.06 11.36
N ALA A 110 -26.64 3.28 10.05
CA ALA A 110 -26.91 2.23 9.06
C ALA A 110 -25.92 1.07 9.19
N GLN A 111 -24.62 1.34 9.33
CA GLN A 111 -23.62 0.30 9.55
C GLN A 111 -23.96 -0.57 10.76
N ALA A 112 -24.22 0.05 11.92
CA ALA A 112 -24.54 -0.68 13.16
C ALA A 112 -25.84 -1.49 13.01
N THR A 113 -26.89 -0.91 12.40
CA THR A 113 -28.17 -1.59 12.15
C THR A 113 -28.02 -2.77 11.20
N ILE A 114 -27.31 -2.58 10.08
CA ILE A 114 -27.06 -3.66 9.10
C ILE A 114 -26.23 -4.77 9.72
N ALA A 115 -25.15 -4.43 10.44
CA ALA A 115 -24.31 -5.42 11.10
C ALA A 115 -25.10 -6.25 12.11
N SER A 116 -25.95 -5.62 12.93
CA SER A 116 -26.80 -6.34 13.88
C SER A 116 -27.88 -7.20 13.21
N ALA A 117 -28.43 -6.77 12.08
CA ALA A 117 -29.48 -7.49 11.37
C ALA A 117 -28.95 -8.70 10.57
N LEU A 118 -27.76 -8.57 9.97
CA LEU A 118 -27.17 -9.63 9.16
C LEU A 118 -26.36 -10.63 9.98
N ASN A 119 -25.67 -10.16 11.02
CA ASN A 119 -24.77 -10.97 11.84
C ASN A 119 -25.36 -11.35 13.21
N ALA A 120 -26.68 -11.27 13.37
CA ALA A 120 -27.35 -11.54 14.65
C ALA A 120 -27.21 -12.99 15.14
N ARG A 121 -27.07 -13.95 14.22
CA ARG A 121 -26.90 -15.39 14.52
C ARG A 121 -25.50 -15.87 14.13
N ASP A 122 -25.01 -15.43 12.99
CA ASP A 122 -23.75 -15.86 12.40
C ASP A 122 -23.07 -14.66 11.74
N VAL A 123 -21.76 -14.47 11.95
CA VAL A 123 -21.02 -13.38 11.33
C VAL A 123 -20.56 -13.84 9.94
N ASN A 124 -21.44 -13.67 8.96
CA ASN A 124 -21.18 -14.06 7.57
C ASN A 124 -20.97 -12.86 6.65
N TYR A 125 -21.14 -11.64 7.17
CA TYR A 125 -21.06 -10.43 6.37
C TYR A 125 -20.14 -9.39 7.01
N VAL A 126 -19.25 -8.82 6.20
CA VAL A 126 -18.51 -7.60 6.53
C VAL A 126 -19.36 -6.40 6.17
N VAL A 127 -19.59 -5.52 7.13
CA VAL A 127 -20.36 -4.28 6.95
C VAL A 127 -19.42 -3.11 7.17
N ALA A 128 -19.01 -2.46 6.09
CA ALA A 128 -18.02 -1.41 6.10
C ALA A 128 -18.60 -0.06 5.67
N LEU A 129 -18.04 1.02 6.22
CA LEU A 129 -18.29 2.36 5.71
C LEU A 129 -17.65 2.51 4.33
N SER A 130 -18.38 3.06 3.38
CA SER A 130 -17.94 3.25 2.01
C SER A 130 -18.49 4.56 1.44
N GLN A 131 -18.07 4.90 0.26
CA GLN A 131 -18.67 5.97 -0.53
C GLN A 131 -19.15 5.40 -1.85
N ALA A 132 -20.36 5.75 -2.24
CA ALA A 132 -20.91 5.37 -3.54
C ALA A 132 -20.70 6.49 -4.55
N SER A 133 -20.04 6.19 -5.65
CA SER A 133 -19.80 7.15 -6.72
C SER A 133 -21.12 7.57 -7.39
N ASN A 134 -21.31 8.89 -7.55
CA ASN A 134 -22.40 9.49 -8.33
C ASN A 134 -22.01 9.74 -9.79
N THR A 135 -20.85 9.25 -10.21
CA THR A 135 -20.37 9.40 -11.58
C THR A 135 -21.32 8.70 -12.55
N PRO A 136 -21.79 9.38 -13.62
CA PRO A 136 -22.66 8.77 -14.62
C PRO A 136 -22.05 7.51 -15.24
N GLN A 137 -22.87 6.51 -15.50
CA GLN A 137 -22.43 5.18 -15.95
C GLN A 137 -21.59 5.22 -17.24
N TRP A 138 -22.00 6.05 -18.23
CA TRP A 138 -21.23 6.23 -19.47
C TRP A 138 -19.79 6.70 -19.23
N LEU A 139 -19.56 7.48 -18.16
CA LEU A 139 -18.25 7.99 -17.80
C LEU A 139 -17.43 6.92 -17.05
N GLN A 140 -18.10 6.09 -16.23
CA GLN A 140 -17.47 4.91 -15.59
C GLN A 140 -17.07 3.86 -16.63
N ASP A 141 -17.93 3.60 -17.64
CA ASP A 141 -17.64 2.67 -18.74
C ASP A 141 -16.41 3.08 -19.57
N MET A 142 -16.11 4.39 -19.62
CA MET A 142 -14.90 4.93 -20.23
C MET A 142 -13.67 4.88 -19.30
N GLY A 143 -13.79 4.27 -18.12
CA GLY A 143 -12.72 4.17 -17.12
C GLY A 143 -12.52 5.44 -16.27
N GLY A 144 -13.47 6.39 -16.31
CA GLY A 144 -13.44 7.59 -15.48
C GLY A 144 -13.75 7.28 -14.02
N LYS A 145 -12.78 7.50 -13.14
CA LYS A 145 -12.94 7.35 -11.69
C LYS A 145 -12.59 8.67 -11.01
N PRO A 146 -13.28 9.08 -9.93
CA PRO A 146 -12.86 10.24 -9.15
C PRO A 146 -11.53 9.97 -8.44
N MET A 147 -10.84 11.02 -8.02
CA MET A 147 -9.64 10.90 -7.18
C MET A 147 -10.02 10.31 -5.82
N SER A 148 -9.17 9.43 -5.30
CA SER A 148 -9.30 8.91 -3.95
C SER A 148 -9.01 10.00 -2.90
N LEU A 149 -9.82 10.08 -1.84
CA LEU A 149 -9.58 11.00 -0.73
C LEU A 149 -8.68 10.35 0.32
N GLY A 150 -7.64 11.06 0.75
CA GLY A 150 -6.75 10.60 1.80
C GLY A 150 -7.38 10.66 3.19
N LEU A 151 -6.69 10.03 4.14
CA LEU A 151 -7.09 9.96 5.54
C LEU A 151 -7.42 11.34 6.16
N ASP A 152 -6.66 12.37 5.79
CA ASP A 152 -6.84 13.74 6.29
C ASP A 152 -8.17 14.39 5.83
N LEU A 153 -8.78 13.87 4.76
CA LEU A 153 -9.98 14.38 4.14
C LEU A 153 -11.20 13.47 4.41
N PHE A 154 -10.99 12.16 4.47
CA PHE A 154 -12.08 11.20 4.68
C PHE A 154 -12.20 10.75 6.15
N GLY A 155 -11.18 11.02 6.97
CA GLY A 155 -11.05 10.45 8.29
C GLY A 155 -10.62 8.98 8.27
N GLY A 156 -10.44 8.37 9.44
CA GLY A 156 -10.04 6.98 9.56
C GLY A 156 -8.84 6.78 10.47
N ALA A 157 -8.15 5.64 10.33
CA ALA A 157 -7.02 5.25 11.18
C ALA A 157 -5.73 5.14 10.37
N HIS A 158 -4.65 5.70 10.92
CA HIS A 158 -3.28 5.60 10.43
C HIS A 158 -2.45 4.78 11.42
N PHE A 159 -1.75 3.78 10.92
CA PHE A 159 -0.83 2.97 11.70
C PHE A 159 0.55 2.96 11.07
N LEU A 160 1.58 3.25 11.86
CA LEU A 160 2.97 3.02 11.49
C LEU A 160 3.45 1.76 12.22
N LEU A 161 3.75 0.73 11.46
CA LEU A 161 4.22 -0.57 11.94
C LEU A 161 5.73 -0.69 11.75
N GLN A 162 6.43 -1.11 12.79
CA GLN A 162 7.85 -1.45 12.75
C GLN A 162 7.99 -2.97 12.73
N VAL A 163 8.68 -3.51 11.73
CA VAL A 163 9.00 -4.95 11.64
C VAL A 163 10.22 -5.24 12.53
N ASN A 164 10.10 -6.23 13.41
CA ASN A 164 11.19 -6.67 14.28
C ASN A 164 12.15 -7.60 13.52
N MET A 165 13.07 -6.99 12.77
CA MET A 165 14.05 -7.72 11.97
C MET A 165 15.03 -8.53 12.83
N GLN A 166 15.32 -8.10 14.03
CA GLN A 166 16.24 -8.83 14.93
C GLN A 166 15.62 -10.16 15.36
N GLU A 167 14.35 -10.16 15.76
CA GLU A 167 13.63 -11.39 16.14
C GLU A 167 13.44 -12.33 14.94
N TYR A 168 13.14 -11.77 13.77
CA TYR A 168 13.05 -12.54 12.53
C TYR A 168 14.38 -13.25 12.20
N LEU A 169 15.49 -12.50 12.19
CA LEU A 169 16.81 -13.07 11.91
C LEU A 169 17.21 -14.10 12.96
N LYS A 170 16.90 -13.87 14.23
CA LYS A 170 17.15 -14.84 15.30
C LYS A 170 16.39 -16.15 15.05
N GLY A 171 15.12 -16.07 14.61
CA GLY A 171 14.33 -17.25 14.22
C GLY A 171 14.96 -17.98 13.02
N VAL A 172 15.37 -17.26 11.99
CA VAL A 172 16.04 -17.85 10.81
C VAL A 172 17.34 -18.56 11.20
N MET A 173 18.14 -17.93 12.07
CA MET A 173 19.39 -18.51 12.55
C MET A 173 19.14 -19.77 13.39
N ALA A 174 18.11 -19.76 14.24
CA ALA A 174 17.74 -20.93 15.05
C ALA A 174 17.30 -22.10 14.19
N ASN A 175 16.45 -21.86 13.20
CA ASN A 175 15.99 -22.88 12.24
C ASN A 175 17.15 -23.43 11.40
N SER A 176 18.06 -22.58 10.96
CA SER A 176 19.26 -23.01 10.23
C SER A 176 20.16 -23.88 11.10
N ALA A 177 20.35 -23.51 12.37
CA ALA A 177 21.15 -24.30 13.32
C ALA A 177 20.52 -25.69 13.60
N GLU A 178 19.17 -25.76 13.67
CA GLU A 178 18.45 -27.02 13.79
C GLU A 178 18.61 -27.89 12.54
N GLY A 179 18.47 -27.30 11.35
CA GLY A 179 18.70 -28.01 10.08
C GLY A 179 20.13 -28.53 9.95
N MET A 180 21.14 -27.74 10.37
CA MET A 180 22.53 -28.19 10.43
C MET A 180 22.71 -29.35 11.42
N ARG A 181 22.05 -29.29 12.58
CA ARG A 181 22.06 -30.37 13.58
C ARG A 181 21.47 -31.66 13.04
N ASP A 182 20.32 -31.58 12.38
CA ASP A 182 19.65 -32.73 11.81
C ASP A 182 20.51 -33.40 10.73
N LYS A 183 21.18 -32.59 9.88
CA LYS A 183 22.10 -33.08 8.85
C LYS A 183 23.30 -33.81 9.47
N LEU A 184 23.93 -33.24 10.50
CA LEU A 184 25.04 -33.87 11.21
C LEU A 184 24.64 -35.19 11.88
N ILE A 185 23.42 -35.27 12.44
CA ILE A 185 22.88 -36.52 13.00
C ILE A 185 22.63 -37.55 11.91
N GLN A 186 22.10 -37.16 10.77
CA GLN A 186 21.83 -38.01 9.61
C GLN A 186 23.13 -38.60 9.08
N GLU A 187 24.19 -37.80 8.95
CA GLU A 187 25.52 -38.21 8.50
C GLU A 187 26.34 -38.87 9.63
N ARG A 188 25.76 -39.04 10.83
CA ARG A 188 26.40 -39.65 12.00
C ARG A 188 27.69 -38.98 12.46
N ILE A 189 27.85 -37.68 12.19
CA ILE A 189 28.99 -36.88 12.61
C ILE A 189 28.80 -36.45 14.08
N ARG A 190 29.84 -36.69 14.89
CA ARG A 190 29.79 -36.39 16.33
C ARG A 190 30.15 -34.94 16.58
N PHE A 191 29.28 -34.22 17.30
CA PHE A 191 29.52 -32.84 17.76
C PHE A 191 29.41 -32.77 19.29
N SER A 192 29.99 -31.74 19.87
CA SER A 192 29.93 -31.53 21.32
C SER A 192 28.54 -31.07 21.73
N PRO A 193 27.96 -31.62 22.81
CA PRO A 193 26.65 -31.21 23.30
C PRO A 193 26.71 -29.75 23.78
N GLY A 194 25.87 -28.90 23.19
CA GLY A 194 25.68 -27.50 23.57
C GLY A 194 24.24 -27.09 23.27
N LYS A 195 23.62 -26.32 24.17
CA LYS A 195 22.22 -25.90 23.98
C LYS A 195 22.10 -24.71 23.02
N ASP A 196 23.08 -23.80 23.01
CA ASP A 196 22.98 -22.52 22.30
C ASP A 196 24.11 -22.38 21.26
N TRP A 197 23.84 -22.88 20.06
CA TRP A 197 24.77 -22.69 18.94
C TRP A 197 24.68 -21.28 18.35
N VAL A 198 23.52 -20.62 18.51
CA VAL A 198 23.24 -19.30 17.91
C VAL A 198 23.63 -18.18 18.87
N LYS A 199 24.49 -17.29 18.44
CA LYS A 199 24.82 -16.04 19.14
C LYS A 199 24.74 -14.87 18.14
N GLY A 200 23.64 -14.11 18.21
CA GLY A 200 23.38 -13.04 17.26
C GLY A 200 23.25 -13.59 15.82
N GLN A 201 24.09 -13.12 14.91
CA GLN A 201 24.12 -13.51 13.50
C GLN A 201 25.14 -14.62 13.19
N VAL A 202 25.54 -15.39 14.21
CA VAL A 202 26.58 -16.41 14.10
C VAL A 202 26.10 -17.72 14.69
N ILE A 203 26.30 -18.83 13.96
CA ILE A 203 26.11 -20.18 14.47
C ILE A 203 27.50 -20.78 14.75
N ARG A 204 27.69 -21.31 15.95
CA ARG A 204 28.94 -21.94 16.36
C ARG A 204 28.70 -23.38 16.75
N ILE A 205 29.29 -24.32 16.02
CA ILE A 205 29.16 -25.74 16.24
C ILE A 205 30.49 -26.25 16.79
N PRO A 206 30.57 -26.67 18.06
CA PRO A 206 31.79 -27.22 18.65
C PRO A 206 31.91 -28.72 18.33
N PHE A 207 33.14 -29.16 18.06
CA PHE A 207 33.51 -30.55 17.81
C PHE A 207 34.52 -31.05 18.86
N ARG A 208 34.67 -32.38 18.94
CA ARG A 208 35.61 -32.99 19.86
C ARG A 208 37.00 -33.09 19.29
N ASP A 209 37.10 -33.25 17.96
CA ASP A 209 38.34 -33.46 17.23
C ASP A 209 38.24 -32.77 15.86
N GLU A 210 39.42 -32.62 15.25
CA GLU A 210 39.61 -31.96 13.95
C GLU A 210 38.99 -32.76 12.81
N GLU A 211 39.01 -34.11 12.91
CA GLU A 211 38.45 -35.00 11.88
C GLU A 211 36.93 -34.84 11.79
N SER A 212 36.23 -34.80 12.93
CA SER A 212 34.79 -34.52 13.00
C SER A 212 34.43 -33.14 12.46
N ARG A 213 35.29 -32.13 12.70
CA ARG A 213 35.09 -30.77 12.17
C ARG A 213 35.21 -30.76 10.64
N ALA A 214 36.26 -31.43 10.08
CA ALA A 214 36.45 -31.50 8.64
C ALA A 214 35.29 -32.23 7.94
N ALA A 215 34.88 -33.38 8.48
CA ALA A 215 33.72 -34.12 7.98
C ALA A 215 32.40 -33.29 8.04
N ALA A 216 32.22 -32.50 9.11
CA ALA A 216 31.07 -31.63 9.24
C ALA A 216 31.09 -30.47 8.22
N LYS A 217 32.26 -29.94 7.91
CA LYS A 217 32.43 -28.89 6.92
C LYS A 217 31.97 -29.35 5.54
N ASP A 218 32.32 -30.56 5.16
CA ASP A 218 31.91 -31.18 3.87
C ASP A 218 30.40 -31.51 3.86
N ALA A 219 29.86 -32.03 4.97
CA ALA A 219 28.45 -32.35 5.10
C ALA A 219 27.52 -31.13 5.08
N LEU A 220 28.00 -29.96 5.50
CA LEU A 220 27.24 -28.73 5.61
C LEU A 220 27.44 -27.77 4.43
N VAL A 221 28.03 -28.23 3.31
CA VAL A 221 28.15 -27.46 2.06
C VAL A 221 26.77 -27.04 1.51
N ASP A 222 25.73 -27.82 1.80
CA ASP A 222 24.34 -27.51 1.41
C ASP A 222 23.75 -26.23 2.05
N PHE A 223 24.52 -25.53 2.88
CA PHE A 223 24.15 -24.24 3.49
C PHE A 223 24.96 -23.07 2.90
N PRO A 224 24.73 -22.71 1.61
CA PRO A 224 25.58 -21.74 0.88
C PRO A 224 25.39 -20.30 1.36
N ASP A 225 24.37 -20.05 2.16
CA ASP A 225 24.01 -18.72 2.67
C ASP A 225 24.94 -18.20 3.78
N PHE A 226 25.88 -19.04 4.21
CA PHE A 226 26.77 -18.75 5.32
C PHE A 226 28.25 -18.78 4.89
N LEU A 227 29.01 -17.83 5.43
CA LEU A 227 30.47 -17.89 5.40
C LEU A 227 30.94 -18.85 6.50
N VAL A 228 31.63 -19.90 6.11
CA VAL A 228 32.16 -20.92 7.01
C VAL A 228 33.58 -20.56 7.38
N GLN A 229 33.89 -20.53 8.67
CA GLN A 229 35.22 -20.27 9.20
C GLN A 229 35.59 -21.34 10.21
N ASP A 230 36.81 -21.86 10.07
CA ASP A 230 37.42 -22.69 11.06
C ASP A 230 37.92 -21.84 12.21
N ARG A 231 37.49 -22.15 13.45
CA ARG A 231 37.85 -21.45 14.67
C ARG A 231 38.27 -22.46 15.75
N GLU A 232 39.03 -21.98 16.70
CA GLU A 232 39.34 -22.70 17.92
C GLU A 232 38.85 -21.86 19.10
N VAL A 233 38.01 -22.43 19.94
CA VAL A 233 37.45 -21.76 21.11
C VAL A 233 37.70 -22.62 22.36
N ALA A 234 38.44 -22.11 23.31
CA ALA A 234 38.81 -22.81 24.55
C ALA A 234 39.46 -24.21 24.30
N GLY A 235 40.31 -24.31 23.27
CA GLY A 235 40.97 -25.55 22.92
C GLY A 235 40.12 -26.60 22.21
N SER A 236 38.92 -26.26 21.80
CA SER A 236 38.01 -27.12 21.03
C SER A 236 37.86 -26.61 19.61
N PRO A 237 37.91 -27.51 18.59
CA PRO A 237 37.64 -27.12 17.21
C PRO A 237 36.17 -26.72 17.02
N VAL A 238 35.93 -25.57 16.36
CA VAL A 238 34.61 -24.99 16.16
C VAL A 238 34.45 -24.62 14.68
N LEU A 239 33.34 -24.99 14.06
CA LEU A 239 32.88 -24.39 12.82
C LEU A 239 31.98 -23.17 13.12
N GLN A 240 32.37 -22.04 12.59
CA GLN A 240 31.61 -20.81 12.72
C GLN A 240 30.94 -20.49 11.37
N PHE A 241 29.62 -20.37 11.39
CA PHE A 241 28.80 -19.96 10.25
C PHE A 241 28.32 -18.54 10.48
N THR A 242 28.73 -17.63 9.62
CA THR A 242 28.32 -16.22 9.68
C THR A 242 27.46 -15.92 8.47
N ILE A 243 26.25 -15.40 8.68
CA ILE A 243 25.38 -15.00 7.58
C ILE A 243 25.94 -13.77 6.87
N THR A 244 25.91 -13.73 5.54
CA THR A 244 26.41 -12.60 4.75
C THR A 244 25.45 -11.41 4.81
N GLU A 245 25.98 -10.18 4.70
CA GLU A 245 25.14 -8.97 4.68
C GLU A 245 24.15 -8.96 3.50
N ASP A 246 24.54 -9.45 2.33
CA ASP A 246 23.66 -9.53 1.17
C ASP A 246 22.51 -10.50 1.41
N LYS A 247 22.78 -11.61 2.10
CA LYS A 247 21.73 -12.55 2.51
C LYS A 247 20.80 -11.94 3.54
N ILE A 248 21.33 -11.19 4.52
CA ILE A 248 20.52 -10.47 5.51
C ILE A 248 19.55 -9.50 4.78
N ARG A 249 20.07 -8.68 3.85
CA ARG A 249 19.24 -7.76 3.06
C ARG A 249 18.15 -8.50 2.28
N GLY A 250 18.50 -9.61 1.62
CA GLY A 250 17.53 -10.42 0.89
C GLY A 250 16.46 -11.05 1.80
N LEU A 251 16.80 -11.41 3.04
CA LEU A 251 15.86 -11.92 4.03
C LEU A 251 14.93 -10.80 4.54
N GLU A 252 15.48 -9.62 4.86
CA GLU A 252 14.73 -8.45 5.27
C GLU A 252 13.70 -8.04 4.20
N ASP A 253 14.12 -7.95 2.93
CA ASP A 253 13.23 -7.57 1.83
C ASP A 253 12.11 -8.60 1.62
N ARG A 254 12.41 -9.88 1.73
CA ARG A 254 11.39 -10.95 1.66
C ARG A 254 10.41 -10.87 2.82
N ALA A 255 10.90 -10.67 4.04
CA ALA A 255 10.05 -10.56 5.23
C ALA A 255 9.08 -9.38 5.12
N ILE A 256 9.57 -8.20 4.68
CA ILE A 256 8.72 -7.02 4.47
C ILE A 256 7.70 -7.26 3.36
N SER A 257 8.11 -7.82 2.23
CA SER A 257 7.22 -8.09 1.11
C SER A 257 6.11 -9.08 1.49
N GLN A 258 6.43 -10.11 2.25
CA GLN A 258 5.45 -11.06 2.76
C GLN A 258 4.52 -10.42 3.79
N ASN A 259 5.05 -9.64 4.73
CA ASN A 259 4.23 -8.90 5.69
C ASN A 259 3.29 -7.91 5.01
N LEU A 260 3.76 -7.19 3.97
CA LEU A 260 2.91 -6.31 3.16
C LEU A 260 1.74 -7.06 2.51
N THR A 261 2.02 -8.23 1.94
CA THR A 261 0.99 -9.07 1.30
C THR A 261 -0.03 -9.57 2.32
N SER A 262 0.43 -10.07 3.48
CA SER A 262 -0.45 -10.50 4.57
C SER A 262 -1.27 -9.34 5.14
N LEU A 263 -0.66 -8.17 5.33
CA LEU A 263 -1.37 -6.98 5.82
C LEU A 263 -2.45 -6.52 4.83
N ARG A 264 -2.18 -6.51 3.53
CA ARG A 264 -3.18 -6.17 2.51
C ARG A 264 -4.38 -7.10 2.60
N LYS A 265 -4.15 -8.41 2.63
CA LYS A 265 -5.23 -9.39 2.79
C LYS A 265 -6.05 -9.15 4.07
N ARG A 266 -5.39 -8.85 5.21
CA ARG A 266 -6.08 -8.55 6.47
C ARG A 266 -6.92 -7.27 6.41
N VAL A 267 -6.43 -6.28 5.71
CA VAL A 267 -7.13 -5.00 5.52
C VAL A 267 -8.30 -5.17 4.55
N ASP A 268 -8.12 -5.97 3.50
CA ASP A 268 -9.20 -6.31 2.56
C ASP A 268 -10.35 -7.05 3.27
N GLU A 269 -10.03 -7.96 4.20
CA GLU A 269 -11.01 -8.67 5.04
C GLU A 269 -11.74 -7.74 6.04
N LEU A 270 -11.15 -6.59 6.39
CA LEU A 270 -11.83 -5.55 7.16
C LEU A 270 -12.89 -4.81 6.34
N GLY A 271 -12.93 -5.02 5.02
CA GLY A 271 -13.86 -4.36 4.11
C GLY A 271 -13.60 -2.87 3.94
N VAL A 272 -12.39 -2.41 4.22
CA VAL A 272 -12.01 -0.99 4.07
C VAL A 272 -12.01 -0.61 2.60
N SER A 273 -12.65 0.48 2.25
CA SER A 273 -12.60 1.04 0.90
C SER A 273 -11.24 1.72 0.69
N GLU A 274 -10.52 1.30 -0.37
CA GLU A 274 -9.24 1.88 -0.82
C GLU A 274 -8.16 2.01 0.28
N PRO A 275 -7.81 0.92 0.99
CA PRO A 275 -6.79 0.96 2.01
C PRO A 275 -5.41 1.18 1.38
N GLN A 276 -4.53 1.90 2.08
CA GLN A 276 -3.16 2.07 1.63
C GLN A 276 -2.21 1.30 2.55
N VAL A 277 -1.52 0.31 1.99
CA VAL A 277 -0.49 -0.45 2.70
C VAL A 277 0.82 -0.31 1.93
N GLN A 278 1.78 0.41 2.52
CA GLN A 278 3.01 0.81 1.85
C GLN A 278 4.24 0.57 2.73
N ARG A 279 5.35 0.20 2.09
CA ARG A 279 6.66 0.14 2.76
C ARG A 279 7.20 1.55 3.00
N LEU A 280 7.70 1.80 4.21
CA LEU A 280 8.41 3.02 4.58
C LEU A 280 9.85 2.68 5.01
N GLY A 281 10.82 3.01 4.17
CA GLY A 281 12.22 2.68 4.44
C GLY A 281 12.50 1.17 4.44
N ARG A 282 13.41 0.72 5.31
CA ARG A 282 13.89 -0.68 5.32
C ARG A 282 13.05 -1.62 6.17
N SER A 283 12.44 -1.12 7.25
CA SER A 283 11.84 -1.97 8.29
C SER A 283 10.45 -1.51 8.76
N ARG A 284 9.84 -0.52 8.08
CA ARG A 284 8.54 0.02 8.49
C ARG A 284 7.50 -0.19 7.41
N ILE A 285 6.24 -0.28 7.83
CA ILE A 285 5.06 -0.37 6.98
C ILE A 285 4.04 0.65 7.48
N VAL A 286 3.51 1.44 6.56
CA VAL A 286 2.40 2.36 6.80
C VAL A 286 1.11 1.67 6.36
N VAL A 287 0.09 1.75 7.20
CA VAL A 287 -1.26 1.27 6.92
C VAL A 287 -2.24 2.40 7.18
N ASP A 288 -2.84 2.91 6.11
CA ASP A 288 -3.88 3.92 6.15
C ASP A 288 -5.22 3.27 5.85
N LEU A 289 -6.17 3.42 6.75
CA LEU A 289 -7.50 2.82 6.71
C LEU A 289 -8.56 3.93 6.68
N PRO A 290 -8.88 4.49 5.50
CA PRO A 290 -9.90 5.52 5.38
C PRO A 290 -11.25 4.99 5.82
N GLY A 291 -12.04 5.82 6.51
CA GLY A 291 -13.40 5.51 6.95
C GLY A 291 -13.52 4.57 8.17
N ILE A 292 -12.42 3.97 8.66
CA ILE A 292 -12.47 3.17 9.89
C ILE A 292 -12.56 4.08 11.11
N GLN A 293 -13.59 3.87 11.91
CA GLN A 293 -13.79 4.58 13.19
C GLN A 293 -13.37 3.74 14.40
N ASP A 294 -13.47 2.42 14.31
CA ASP A 294 -12.98 1.49 15.33
C ASP A 294 -11.51 1.13 15.09
N SER A 295 -10.63 2.03 15.51
CA SER A 295 -9.19 1.80 15.45
C SER A 295 -8.74 0.63 16.33
N ALA A 296 -9.47 0.34 17.42
CA ALA A 296 -9.14 -0.75 18.33
C ALA A 296 -9.31 -2.12 17.63
N ARG A 297 -10.39 -2.31 16.89
CA ARG A 297 -10.61 -3.53 16.10
C ARG A 297 -9.60 -3.68 14.96
N ALA A 298 -9.31 -2.58 14.26
CA ALA A 298 -8.27 -2.57 13.23
C ALA A 298 -6.89 -2.94 13.82
N LYS A 299 -6.53 -2.35 14.95
CA LYS A 299 -5.29 -2.63 15.69
C LYS A 299 -5.19 -4.10 16.09
N GLU A 300 -6.27 -4.68 16.61
CA GLU A 300 -6.33 -6.09 16.98
C GLU A 300 -6.00 -6.98 15.78
N ILE A 301 -6.63 -6.75 14.62
CA ILE A 301 -6.44 -7.56 13.43
C ILE A 301 -5.05 -7.36 12.81
N LEU A 302 -4.57 -6.12 12.74
CA LEU A 302 -3.25 -5.82 12.18
C LEU A 302 -2.11 -6.37 13.05
N ASN A 303 -2.25 -6.30 14.38
CA ASN A 303 -1.19 -6.65 15.32
C ASN A 303 -1.20 -8.12 15.74
N LYS A 304 -2.23 -8.88 15.39
CA LYS A 304 -2.36 -10.28 15.76
C LYS A 304 -1.36 -11.12 14.96
N PHE A 305 -0.21 -11.39 15.56
CA PHE A 305 0.79 -12.30 15.00
C PHE A 305 0.50 -13.70 15.53
N ALA A 306 -0.16 -14.49 14.72
CA ALA A 306 -0.48 -15.87 15.05
C ALA A 306 0.01 -16.81 13.95
N ASN A 307 0.55 -17.94 14.35
CA ASN A 307 0.92 -19.04 13.48
C ASN A 307 0.26 -20.32 13.96
N LEU A 308 0.00 -21.22 13.03
CA LEU A 308 -0.46 -22.57 13.36
C LEU A 308 0.61 -23.59 13.03
N GLU A 309 0.74 -24.58 13.89
CA GLU A 309 1.54 -25.75 13.63
C GLU A 309 0.72 -27.02 13.83
N PHE A 310 0.79 -27.90 12.86
CA PHE A 310 0.18 -29.22 12.93
C PHE A 310 1.24 -30.22 13.38
N ARG A 311 1.00 -30.87 14.53
CA ARG A 311 1.97 -31.76 15.17
C ARG A 311 1.31 -33.08 15.56
N LEU A 312 2.05 -34.18 15.54
CA LEU A 312 1.55 -35.45 16.04
C LEU A 312 1.60 -35.51 17.56
N GLU A 313 0.67 -36.25 18.15
CA GLU A 313 0.76 -36.67 19.54
C GLU A 313 2.05 -37.46 19.78
N ALA A 314 2.67 -37.31 20.95
CA ALA A 314 3.88 -38.05 21.29
C ALA A 314 3.59 -39.54 21.48
N LEU A 315 4.49 -40.40 20.99
CA LEU A 315 4.43 -41.83 21.29
C LEU A 315 4.95 -42.10 22.70
N PRO A 316 4.43 -43.13 23.41
CA PRO A 316 4.86 -43.44 24.77
C PRO A 316 6.38 -43.69 24.95
N ASN A 317 7.05 -44.08 23.85
CA ASN A 317 8.50 -44.35 23.82
C ASN A 317 9.33 -43.21 23.20
N ALA A 318 8.73 -42.06 22.92
CA ALA A 318 9.42 -40.93 22.34
C ALA A 318 10.42 -40.31 23.34
N ARG A 319 11.53 -39.79 22.84
CA ARG A 319 12.54 -39.17 23.68
C ARG A 319 12.05 -37.82 24.22
N LYS A 320 12.27 -37.55 25.52
CA LYS A 320 11.86 -36.28 26.17
C LYS A 320 12.35 -35.04 25.45
N SER A 321 13.46 -35.12 24.73
CA SER A 321 13.98 -33.99 23.92
C SER A 321 13.15 -33.67 22.67
N GLN A 322 12.31 -34.61 22.25
CA GLN A 322 11.44 -34.51 21.05
C GLN A 322 10.00 -34.21 21.40
N ILE A 323 9.67 -34.05 22.67
CA ILE A 323 8.32 -33.82 23.18
C ILE A 323 8.20 -32.42 23.74
N GLU A 324 7.04 -31.83 23.60
CA GLU A 324 6.56 -30.64 24.29
C GLU A 324 5.20 -30.93 24.89
N THR A 325 4.95 -30.42 26.11
CA THR A 325 3.73 -30.67 26.87
C THR A 325 2.92 -29.39 26.99
N TYR A 326 1.63 -29.46 26.70
CA TYR A 326 0.72 -28.31 26.74
C TYR A 326 -0.58 -28.70 27.47
N PRO A 327 -1.19 -27.78 28.21
CA PRO A 327 -2.51 -28.01 28.81
C PRO A 327 -3.59 -28.05 27.72
N TYR A 328 -4.46 -29.09 27.77
CA TYR A 328 -5.61 -29.22 26.88
C TYR A 328 -6.78 -29.87 27.60
N GLN A 329 -7.93 -29.20 27.69
CA GLN A 329 -9.15 -29.66 28.34
C GLN A 329 -8.92 -30.24 29.76
N GLY A 330 -8.08 -29.57 30.57
CA GLY A 330 -7.77 -29.93 31.94
C GLY A 330 -6.78 -31.10 32.09
N ARG A 331 -6.16 -31.57 31.02
CA ARG A 331 -5.09 -32.59 31.00
C ARG A 331 -3.83 -32.04 30.33
N GLU A 332 -2.68 -32.60 30.68
CA GLU A 332 -1.45 -32.34 29.96
C GLU A 332 -1.38 -33.24 28.72
N GLN A 333 -1.22 -32.61 27.56
CA GLN A 333 -1.11 -33.30 26.29
C GLN A 333 0.33 -33.24 25.80
N GLU A 334 0.95 -34.38 25.58
CA GLU A 334 2.29 -34.49 25.01
C GLU A 334 2.25 -34.55 23.49
N ILE A 335 2.93 -33.63 22.82
CA ILE A 335 3.01 -33.58 21.35
C ILE A 335 4.45 -33.62 20.89
N MET A 336 4.68 -34.08 19.68
CA MET A 336 5.99 -34.05 19.05
C MET A 336 6.43 -32.61 18.78
N ARG A 337 7.69 -32.29 19.04
CA ARG A 337 8.25 -30.98 18.75
C ARG A 337 8.27 -30.66 17.25
N ARG A 338 8.45 -31.70 16.40
CA ARG A 338 8.48 -31.55 14.95
C ARG A 338 7.06 -31.31 14.42
N ASN A 339 6.90 -30.21 13.67
CA ASN A 339 5.66 -29.93 12.94
C ASN A 339 5.55 -30.74 11.64
N ILE A 340 4.33 -30.97 11.17
CA ILE A 340 4.01 -31.59 9.89
C ILE A 340 3.95 -30.49 8.82
N VAL A 341 3.09 -29.52 9.07
CA VAL A 341 2.86 -28.31 8.27
C VAL A 341 2.62 -27.12 9.19
N THR A 342 2.79 -25.93 8.67
CA THR A 342 2.57 -24.68 9.38
C THR A 342 1.49 -23.86 8.67
N GLY A 343 1.04 -22.77 9.29
CA GLY A 343 0.11 -21.82 8.68
C GLY A 343 0.59 -21.23 7.35
N ASN A 344 1.89 -21.25 7.07
CA ASN A 344 2.44 -20.81 5.77
C ASN A 344 2.04 -21.73 4.59
N ASN A 345 1.65 -22.96 4.88
CA ASN A 345 1.19 -23.92 3.88
C ASN A 345 -0.33 -23.86 3.67
N VAL A 346 -1.04 -22.98 4.38
CA VAL A 346 -2.48 -22.77 4.20
C VAL A 346 -2.70 -21.83 3.01
N GLN A 347 -3.44 -22.31 2.02
CA GLN A 347 -3.82 -21.54 0.84
C GLN A 347 -5.12 -20.78 1.09
N ASP A 348 -6.11 -21.45 1.70
CA ASP A 348 -7.40 -20.87 2.10
C ASP A 348 -7.90 -21.45 3.41
N ALA A 349 -8.73 -20.71 4.12
CA ALA A 349 -9.37 -21.12 5.36
C ALA A 349 -10.72 -20.43 5.51
N GLN A 350 -11.77 -21.23 5.67
CA GLN A 350 -13.15 -20.73 5.75
C GLN A 350 -13.83 -21.24 7.02
N GLN A 351 -14.48 -20.31 7.73
CA GLN A 351 -15.37 -20.69 8.81
C GLN A 351 -16.67 -21.22 8.20
N SER A 352 -17.15 -22.36 8.70
CA SER A 352 -18.41 -22.98 8.30
C SER A 352 -19.04 -23.66 9.51
N PHE A 353 -20.21 -24.25 9.30
CA PHE A 353 -20.87 -25.09 10.33
C PHE A 353 -20.88 -26.53 9.87
N ASP A 354 -20.63 -27.43 10.79
CA ASP A 354 -20.77 -28.85 10.54
C ASP A 354 -22.24 -29.17 10.23
N PRO A 355 -22.55 -29.80 9.08
CA PRO A 355 -23.94 -30.06 8.68
C PRO A 355 -24.71 -30.93 9.65
N ASP A 356 -24.04 -31.83 10.37
CA ASP A 356 -24.66 -32.81 11.24
C ASP A 356 -24.82 -32.32 12.69
N THR A 357 -23.81 -31.59 13.18
CA THR A 357 -23.77 -31.16 14.59
C THR A 357 -24.09 -29.66 14.76
N SER A 358 -24.14 -28.88 13.67
CA SER A 358 -24.28 -27.42 13.69
C SER A 358 -23.20 -26.69 14.52
N GLN A 359 -22.06 -27.34 14.78
CA GLN A 359 -20.94 -26.73 15.48
C GLN A 359 -20.06 -25.94 14.55
N PRO A 360 -19.47 -24.83 15.02
CA PRO A 360 -18.50 -24.05 14.22
C PRO A 360 -17.30 -24.93 13.86
N GLN A 361 -16.87 -24.82 12.60
CA GLN A 361 -15.67 -25.49 12.10
C GLN A 361 -14.91 -24.54 11.17
N VAL A 362 -13.62 -24.83 10.96
CA VAL A 362 -12.80 -24.15 9.96
C VAL A 362 -12.37 -25.16 8.92
N SER A 363 -12.79 -24.95 7.68
CA SER A 363 -12.31 -25.70 6.52
C SER A 363 -10.97 -25.12 6.10
N ILE A 364 -9.97 -25.97 5.89
CA ILE A 364 -8.62 -25.57 5.51
C ILE A 364 -8.24 -26.21 4.19
N GLU A 365 -7.70 -25.40 3.29
CA GLU A 365 -7.07 -25.83 2.06
C GLU A 365 -5.56 -25.57 2.13
N LEU A 366 -4.75 -26.60 1.91
CA LEU A 366 -3.29 -26.51 1.89
C LEU A 366 -2.77 -26.32 0.47
N ASP A 367 -1.60 -25.66 0.37
CA ASP A 367 -0.84 -25.60 -0.86
C ASP A 367 -0.29 -26.99 -1.28
N ASN A 368 0.28 -27.07 -2.48
CA ASN A 368 0.79 -28.34 -3.03
C ASN A 368 1.88 -28.98 -2.18
N GLU A 369 2.69 -28.19 -1.47
CA GLU A 369 3.76 -28.69 -0.61
C GLU A 369 3.18 -29.20 0.72
N GLY A 370 2.32 -28.40 1.35
CA GLY A 370 1.65 -28.75 2.60
C GLY A 370 0.77 -29.97 2.47
N GLY A 371 -0.04 -30.06 1.40
CA GLY A 371 -0.88 -31.22 1.13
C GLY A 371 -0.09 -32.50 0.95
N ARG A 372 1.05 -32.47 0.25
CA ARG A 372 1.93 -33.64 0.12
C ARG A 372 2.56 -34.06 1.45
N LYS A 373 3.07 -33.07 2.24
CA LYS A 373 3.64 -33.33 3.57
C LYS A 373 2.59 -33.90 4.52
N MET A 374 1.40 -33.31 4.53
CA MET A 374 0.28 -33.77 5.36
C MET A 374 -0.10 -35.20 5.02
N ASN A 375 -0.27 -35.52 3.73
CA ASN A 375 -0.60 -36.86 3.27
C ASN A 375 0.49 -37.89 3.62
N ALA A 376 1.75 -37.57 3.36
CA ALA A 376 2.87 -38.47 3.65
C ALA A 376 2.95 -38.86 5.13
N VAL A 377 2.67 -37.90 6.04
CA VAL A 377 2.73 -38.17 7.48
C VAL A 377 1.46 -38.85 7.98
N THR A 378 0.28 -38.37 7.56
CA THR A 378 -1.00 -38.88 8.11
C THR A 378 -1.35 -40.27 7.62
N LYS A 379 -0.93 -40.63 6.40
CA LYS A 379 -1.16 -41.99 5.85
C LYS A 379 -0.54 -43.10 6.73
N ASP A 380 0.64 -42.85 7.34
CA ASP A 380 1.34 -43.82 8.19
C ASP A 380 0.96 -43.68 9.69
N ASN A 381 0.07 -42.72 10.04
CA ASN A 381 -0.33 -42.40 11.40
C ASN A 381 -1.87 -42.37 11.58
N VAL A 382 -2.61 -43.15 10.78
CA VAL A 382 -4.07 -43.29 10.95
C VAL A 382 -4.36 -43.88 12.32
N GLY A 383 -5.35 -43.32 13.02
CA GLY A 383 -5.71 -43.68 14.40
C GLY A 383 -4.92 -42.97 15.49
N ARG A 384 -3.85 -42.28 15.15
CA ARG A 384 -3.06 -41.45 16.07
C ARG A 384 -3.65 -40.05 16.14
N ALA A 385 -3.50 -39.37 17.29
CA ALA A 385 -3.97 -38.01 17.42
C ALA A 385 -2.99 -37.02 16.75
N MET A 386 -3.57 -36.02 16.11
CA MET A 386 -2.89 -34.82 15.60
C MET A 386 -3.36 -33.61 16.38
N ALA A 387 -2.45 -32.84 16.86
CA ALA A 387 -2.68 -31.63 17.62
C ALA A 387 -2.45 -30.40 16.72
N ILE A 388 -3.26 -29.37 16.93
CA ILE A 388 -3.12 -28.07 16.30
C ILE A 388 -2.66 -27.09 17.38
N LEU A 389 -1.42 -26.65 17.26
CA LEU A 389 -0.79 -25.71 18.16
C LEU A 389 -0.93 -24.29 17.59
N PHE A 390 -1.62 -23.44 18.32
CA PHE A 390 -1.73 -22.02 18.03
C PHE A 390 -0.61 -21.29 18.77
N ILE A 391 0.17 -20.54 18.02
CA ILE A 391 1.30 -19.76 18.52
C ILE A 391 0.98 -18.29 18.26
N GLU A 392 0.67 -17.56 19.33
CA GLU A 392 0.45 -16.12 19.29
C GLU A 392 1.69 -15.40 19.80
N GLN A 393 2.22 -14.46 19.03
CA GLN A 393 3.30 -13.60 19.50
C GLN A 393 2.71 -12.29 20.01
N LYS A 394 2.83 -12.07 21.31
CA LYS A 394 2.36 -10.86 21.99
C LYS A 394 3.53 -9.88 22.14
N PRO A 395 3.47 -8.69 21.49
CA PRO A 395 4.52 -7.69 21.69
C PRO A 395 4.49 -7.18 23.12
N ARG A 396 5.67 -7.07 23.72
CA ARG A 396 5.93 -6.51 25.04
C ARG A 396 7.01 -5.44 24.93
N VAL A 397 6.94 -4.47 25.82
CA VAL A 397 7.94 -3.38 25.90
C VAL A 397 8.66 -3.52 27.23
N ARG A 398 9.98 -3.45 27.22
CA ARG A 398 10.80 -3.30 28.42
C ARG A 398 11.72 -2.12 28.26
N LYS A 399 11.97 -1.41 29.36
CA LYS A 399 12.95 -0.35 29.41
C LYS A 399 14.32 -0.95 29.70
N VAL A 400 15.28 -0.68 28.85
CA VAL A 400 16.67 -1.15 28.96
C VAL A 400 17.56 0.07 28.94
N MET A 401 18.54 0.08 29.83
CA MET A 401 19.59 1.12 29.85
C MET A 401 20.63 0.78 28.79
N VAL A 402 20.77 1.62 27.78
CA VAL A 402 21.81 1.52 26.75
C VAL A 402 22.60 2.82 26.80
N ASP A 403 23.91 2.74 27.03
CA ASP A 403 24.83 3.88 27.13
C ASP A 403 24.39 5.00 28.08
N GLY A 404 23.63 4.64 29.16
CA GLY A 404 23.14 5.59 30.17
C GLY A 404 21.80 6.25 29.85
N GLU A 405 21.16 5.93 28.73
CA GLU A 405 19.81 6.37 28.37
C GLU A 405 18.80 5.22 28.52
N GLU A 406 17.58 5.53 29.01
CA GLU A 406 16.47 4.59 28.99
C GLU A 406 15.94 4.45 27.54
N VAL A 407 16.11 3.26 26.96
CA VAL A 407 15.60 2.91 25.64
C VAL A 407 14.49 1.87 25.78
N GLU A 408 13.38 2.07 25.09
CA GLU A 408 12.31 1.07 25.01
C GLU A 408 12.71 -0.04 24.02
N GLU A 409 12.89 -1.25 24.55
CA GLU A 409 13.13 -2.44 23.75
C GLU A 409 11.83 -3.23 23.59
N PHE A 410 11.41 -3.41 22.32
CA PHE A 410 10.27 -4.25 21.97
C PHE A 410 10.73 -5.69 21.82
N TYR A 411 10.05 -6.60 22.52
CA TYR A 411 10.27 -8.04 22.40
C TYR A 411 8.94 -8.78 22.30
N SER A 412 8.95 -9.96 21.71
CA SER A 412 7.77 -10.80 21.57
C SER A 412 7.79 -11.93 22.59
N VAL A 413 6.64 -12.20 23.21
CA VAL A 413 6.43 -13.37 24.05
C VAL A 413 5.52 -14.32 23.29
N GLU A 414 5.98 -15.55 23.10
CA GLU A 414 5.17 -16.60 22.47
C GLU A 414 4.18 -17.15 23.49
N ASP A 415 2.89 -17.05 23.17
CA ASP A 415 1.80 -17.69 23.87
C ASP A 415 1.34 -18.88 23.03
N LYS A 416 1.64 -20.09 23.53
CA LYS A 416 1.37 -21.35 22.82
C LYS A 416 0.22 -22.09 23.49
N ARG A 417 -0.83 -22.36 22.72
CA ARG A 417 -1.97 -23.13 23.21
C ARG A 417 -2.42 -24.15 22.19
N LEU A 418 -2.87 -25.31 22.68
CA LEU A 418 -3.55 -26.29 21.83
C LEU A 418 -5.00 -25.85 21.62
N ILE A 419 -5.41 -25.76 20.36
CA ILE A 419 -6.78 -25.44 19.98
C ILE A 419 -7.59 -26.68 19.61
N SER A 420 -6.93 -27.71 19.10
CA SER A 420 -7.60 -28.99 18.77
C SER A 420 -6.64 -30.15 18.88
N VAL A 421 -7.15 -31.26 19.37
CA VAL A 421 -6.48 -32.57 19.35
C VAL A 421 -7.51 -33.60 18.86
N ALA A 422 -7.29 -34.13 17.65
CA ALA A 422 -8.24 -35.01 16.99
C ALA A 422 -7.53 -36.20 16.35
N ASN A 423 -8.17 -37.38 16.40
CA ASN A 423 -7.63 -38.58 15.79
C ASN A 423 -7.69 -38.51 14.27
N ILE A 424 -6.61 -38.88 13.62
CA ILE A 424 -6.50 -38.99 12.16
C ILE A 424 -7.37 -40.20 11.73
N GLN A 425 -8.53 -39.93 11.14
CA GLN A 425 -9.46 -40.98 10.72
C GLN A 425 -9.06 -41.63 9.39
N SER A 426 -8.43 -40.86 8.51
CA SER A 426 -7.92 -41.30 7.21
C SER A 426 -6.72 -40.45 6.83
N ALA A 427 -5.98 -40.83 5.80
CA ALA A 427 -4.92 -40.00 5.24
C ALA A 427 -5.50 -38.65 4.83
N LEU A 428 -5.01 -37.57 5.45
CA LEU A 428 -5.40 -36.21 5.10
C LEU A 428 -4.64 -35.74 3.84
N GLY A 429 -5.32 -34.98 3.01
CA GLY A 429 -4.75 -34.43 1.77
C GLY A 429 -4.64 -32.91 1.84
N PHE A 430 -5.11 -32.29 0.76
CA PHE A 430 -5.09 -30.84 0.61
C PHE A 430 -6.18 -30.15 1.45
N ASN A 431 -7.31 -30.82 1.66
CA ASN A 431 -8.47 -30.26 2.36
C ASN A 431 -8.78 -31.06 3.62
N PHE A 432 -9.01 -30.36 4.72
CA PHE A 432 -9.46 -30.93 5.99
C PHE A 432 -10.19 -29.88 6.84
N ARG A 433 -10.79 -30.30 7.96
CA ARG A 433 -11.57 -29.42 8.81
C ARG A 433 -11.05 -29.45 10.23
N ILE A 434 -11.08 -28.29 10.90
CA ILE A 434 -10.83 -28.14 12.33
C ILE A 434 -12.19 -27.96 13.02
N THR A 435 -12.51 -28.79 14.00
CA THR A 435 -13.73 -28.74 14.79
C THR A 435 -13.41 -28.51 16.26
N GLY A 436 -14.44 -28.22 17.08
CA GLY A 436 -14.27 -28.03 18.53
C GLY A 436 -13.84 -26.62 18.93
N LEU A 437 -14.07 -25.66 18.06
CA LEU A 437 -13.85 -24.23 18.28
C LEU A 437 -15.16 -23.54 18.67
N ASP A 438 -15.09 -22.46 19.44
CA ASP A 438 -16.23 -21.56 19.55
C ASP A 438 -16.35 -20.68 18.26
N LEU A 439 -17.49 -19.99 18.09
CA LEU A 439 -17.76 -19.22 16.87
C LEU A 439 -16.72 -18.11 16.64
N ARG A 440 -16.33 -17.40 17.69
CA ARG A 440 -15.33 -16.32 17.58
C ARG A 440 -13.95 -16.88 17.29
N GLU A 441 -13.57 -17.96 17.96
CA GLU A 441 -12.31 -18.65 17.69
C GLU A 441 -12.23 -19.15 16.26
N ALA A 442 -13.31 -19.74 15.73
CA ALA A 442 -13.37 -20.22 14.35
C ALA A 442 -13.24 -19.08 13.34
N GLN A 443 -13.91 -17.95 13.58
CA GLN A 443 -13.83 -16.77 12.73
C GLN A 443 -12.44 -16.13 12.75
N ASP A 444 -11.90 -15.88 13.93
CA ASP A 444 -10.57 -15.29 14.09
C ASP A 444 -9.49 -16.20 13.47
N LEU A 445 -9.64 -17.51 13.65
CA LEU A 445 -8.73 -18.49 13.10
C LEU A 445 -8.78 -18.52 11.56
N ALA A 446 -9.97 -18.55 10.98
CA ALA A 446 -10.16 -18.53 9.54
C ALA A 446 -9.59 -17.24 8.93
N LEU A 447 -9.88 -16.09 9.55
CA LEU A 447 -9.33 -14.80 9.14
C LEU A 447 -7.79 -14.79 9.13
N LEU A 448 -7.19 -15.21 10.25
CA LEU A 448 -5.73 -15.22 10.40
C LEU A 448 -5.04 -16.17 9.42
N LEU A 449 -5.65 -17.33 9.17
CA LEU A 449 -5.12 -18.32 8.24
C LEU A 449 -5.23 -17.83 6.78
N ARG A 450 -6.39 -17.30 6.39
CA ARG A 450 -6.62 -16.77 5.04
C ARG A 450 -5.70 -15.59 4.72
N ALA A 451 -5.56 -14.68 5.67
CA ALA A 451 -4.64 -13.56 5.53
C ALA A 451 -3.16 -13.97 5.47
N GLY A 452 -2.86 -15.22 5.87
CA GLY A 452 -1.51 -15.77 5.91
C GLY A 452 -0.73 -15.33 7.15
N ALA A 453 0.27 -16.13 7.50
CA ALA A 453 1.17 -15.81 8.58
C ALA A 453 2.05 -14.60 8.23
N LEU A 454 2.31 -13.75 9.21
CA LEU A 454 3.33 -12.72 9.08
C LEU A 454 4.71 -13.38 9.12
N ALA A 455 5.58 -13.02 8.18
CA ALA A 455 6.93 -13.59 8.14
C ALA A 455 7.78 -13.13 9.32
N ALA A 456 7.59 -11.89 9.76
CA ALA A 456 8.31 -11.29 10.85
C ALA A 456 7.35 -10.57 11.81
N PRO A 457 7.61 -10.62 13.12
CA PRO A 457 6.82 -9.88 14.11
C PRO A 457 6.84 -8.39 13.83
N MET A 458 5.73 -7.71 14.12
CA MET A 458 5.60 -6.27 13.97
C MET A 458 4.98 -5.67 15.22
N TYR A 459 5.23 -4.39 15.44
CA TYR A 459 4.57 -3.62 16.49
C TYR A 459 4.21 -2.22 15.99
N ILE A 460 3.14 -1.68 16.53
CA ILE A 460 2.66 -0.35 16.17
C ILE A 460 3.51 0.69 16.90
N VAL A 461 4.19 1.53 16.12
CA VAL A 461 5.02 2.64 16.64
C VAL A 461 4.21 3.91 16.78
N GLU A 462 3.30 4.13 15.83
CA GLU A 462 2.47 5.32 15.80
C GLU A 462 1.05 4.93 15.39
N GLU A 463 0.08 5.51 16.08
CA GLU A 463 -1.34 5.38 15.80
C GLU A 463 -1.95 6.78 15.80
N ARG A 464 -2.66 7.13 14.72
CA ARG A 464 -3.45 8.35 14.62
C ARG A 464 -4.84 8.01 14.13
N THR A 465 -5.84 8.58 14.77
CA THR A 465 -7.22 8.50 14.30
C THR A 465 -7.69 9.90 13.91
N VAL A 466 -8.21 10.04 12.70
CA VAL A 466 -8.80 11.27 12.18
C VAL A 466 -10.30 11.08 12.11
N GLY A 467 -11.05 11.90 12.84
CA GLY A 467 -12.52 11.84 12.81
C GLY A 467 -13.07 12.35 11.47
N ALA A 468 -14.14 11.74 10.95
CA ALA A 468 -14.77 12.10 9.68
C ALA A 468 -15.23 13.59 9.64
N GLN A 469 -15.72 14.14 10.75
CA GLN A 469 -16.11 15.55 10.83
C GLN A 469 -14.97 16.54 10.55
N LEU A 470 -13.74 16.18 10.95
CA LEU A 470 -12.56 17.01 10.65
C LEU A 470 -12.23 16.94 9.15
N GLY A 471 -12.46 15.81 8.52
CA GLY A 471 -12.27 15.62 7.09
C GLY A 471 -13.16 16.55 6.26
N ASP A 472 -14.45 16.59 6.53
CA ASP A 472 -15.41 17.45 5.81
C ASP A 472 -15.10 18.95 5.96
N GLU A 473 -14.71 19.37 7.14
CA GLU A 473 -14.31 20.76 7.36
C GLU A 473 -13.02 21.09 6.60
N ASN A 474 -12.06 20.19 6.56
CA ASN A 474 -10.81 20.34 5.81
C ASN A 474 -11.08 20.41 4.30
N ILE A 475 -11.95 19.54 3.76
CA ILE A 475 -12.37 19.58 2.36
C ILE A 475 -13.00 20.93 2.02
N ARG A 476 -13.97 21.36 2.82
CA ARG A 476 -14.67 22.64 2.57
C ARG A 476 -13.71 23.83 2.61
N ARG A 477 -12.87 23.91 3.65
CA ARG A 477 -11.87 24.99 3.77
C ARG A 477 -10.83 24.93 2.66
N GLY A 478 -10.38 23.73 2.30
CA GLY A 478 -9.41 23.51 1.21
C GLY A 478 -9.96 23.99 -0.13
N TRP A 479 -11.16 23.57 -0.51
CA TRP A 479 -11.80 24.03 -1.75
C TRP A 479 -12.09 25.52 -1.77
N GLN A 480 -12.53 26.11 -0.66
CA GLN A 480 -12.70 27.56 -0.55
C GLN A 480 -11.39 28.31 -0.79
N SER A 481 -10.29 27.82 -0.22
CA SER A 481 -8.96 28.43 -0.42
C SER A 481 -8.50 28.34 -1.87
N VAL A 482 -8.68 27.18 -2.52
CA VAL A 482 -8.39 27.01 -3.95
C VAL A 482 -9.22 27.97 -4.81
N ALA A 483 -10.54 28.03 -4.55
CA ALA A 483 -11.46 28.89 -5.32
C ALA A 483 -11.11 30.38 -5.17
N ILE A 484 -10.84 30.84 -3.96
CA ILE A 484 -10.46 32.23 -3.69
C ILE A 484 -9.10 32.54 -4.36
N GLY A 485 -8.09 31.69 -4.17
CA GLY A 485 -6.78 31.88 -4.78
C GLY A 485 -6.85 31.90 -6.31
N PHE A 486 -7.60 30.96 -6.89
CA PHE A 486 -7.84 30.91 -8.33
C PHE A 486 -8.54 32.17 -8.86
N ALA A 487 -9.63 32.61 -8.21
CA ALA A 487 -10.36 33.81 -8.59
C ALA A 487 -9.48 35.08 -8.54
N LEU A 488 -8.68 35.23 -7.48
CA LEU A 488 -7.75 36.35 -7.34
C LEU A 488 -6.74 36.38 -8.50
N VAL A 489 -6.19 35.22 -8.87
CA VAL A 489 -5.26 35.09 -9.98
C VAL A 489 -5.93 35.43 -11.31
N LEU A 490 -7.13 34.94 -11.58
CA LEU A 490 -7.88 35.25 -12.80
C LEU A 490 -8.10 36.77 -12.95
N VAL A 491 -8.53 37.42 -11.88
CA VAL A 491 -8.74 38.87 -11.85
C VAL A 491 -7.42 39.61 -12.07
N PHE A 492 -6.36 39.22 -11.38
CA PHE A 492 -5.03 39.79 -11.53
C PHE A 492 -4.54 39.73 -12.99
N MET A 493 -4.59 38.54 -13.60
CA MET A 493 -4.12 38.35 -14.98
C MET A 493 -4.95 39.14 -15.99
N LEU A 494 -6.27 39.21 -15.81
CA LEU A 494 -7.14 40.00 -16.67
C LEU A 494 -6.86 41.50 -16.56
N PHE A 495 -6.64 42.01 -15.36
CA PHE A 495 -6.39 43.42 -15.09
C PHE A 495 -5.03 43.90 -15.63
N PHE A 496 -3.96 43.14 -15.34
CA PHE A 496 -2.59 43.53 -15.71
C PHE A 496 -2.22 43.20 -17.15
N TYR A 497 -2.67 42.04 -17.70
CA TYR A 497 -2.24 41.57 -19.03
C TYR A 497 -3.35 41.57 -20.09
N ARG A 498 -4.53 42.05 -19.77
CA ARG A 498 -5.66 42.24 -20.71
C ARG A 498 -5.90 41.04 -21.62
N GLY A 499 -5.72 41.17 -22.95
CA GLY A 499 -5.93 40.11 -23.91
C GLY A 499 -5.01 38.89 -23.72
N PHE A 500 -3.77 39.09 -23.36
CA PHE A 500 -2.83 38.03 -22.97
C PHE A 500 -3.27 37.36 -21.67
N GLY A 501 -3.83 38.15 -20.74
CA GLY A 501 -4.43 37.65 -19.51
C GLY A 501 -5.59 36.66 -19.75
N VAL A 502 -6.41 36.91 -20.78
CA VAL A 502 -7.45 35.97 -21.20
C VAL A 502 -6.84 34.65 -21.66
N ALA A 503 -5.80 34.69 -22.49
CA ALA A 503 -5.10 33.47 -22.93
C ALA A 503 -4.49 32.69 -21.74
N ALA A 504 -3.85 33.42 -20.79
CA ALA A 504 -3.31 32.80 -19.58
C ALA A 504 -4.38 32.20 -18.68
N ASN A 505 -5.53 32.85 -18.50
CA ASN A 505 -6.63 32.35 -17.70
C ASN A 505 -7.24 31.07 -18.28
N VAL A 506 -7.40 30.99 -19.60
CA VAL A 506 -7.85 29.75 -20.28
C VAL A 506 -6.79 28.66 -20.08
N ALA A 507 -5.50 28.97 -20.27
CA ALA A 507 -4.42 28.00 -20.07
C ALA A 507 -4.35 27.51 -18.62
N LEU A 508 -4.58 28.38 -17.64
CA LEU A 508 -4.64 28.04 -16.22
C LEU A 508 -5.82 27.11 -15.89
N THR A 509 -7.00 27.37 -16.46
CA THR A 509 -8.16 26.49 -16.33
C THR A 509 -7.86 25.11 -16.93
N VAL A 510 -7.26 25.07 -18.11
CA VAL A 510 -6.81 23.82 -18.75
C VAL A 510 -5.77 23.10 -17.86
N ASN A 511 -4.83 23.83 -17.27
CA ASN A 511 -3.84 23.27 -16.37
C ASN A 511 -4.48 22.56 -15.18
N LEU A 512 -5.42 23.21 -14.50
CA LEU A 512 -6.13 22.62 -13.37
C LEU A 512 -6.94 21.39 -13.81
N THR A 513 -7.59 21.46 -14.96
CA THR A 513 -8.35 20.32 -15.53
C THR A 513 -7.42 19.13 -15.82
N LEU A 514 -6.27 19.36 -16.45
CA LEU A 514 -5.30 18.30 -16.75
C LEU A 514 -4.67 17.73 -15.49
N LEU A 515 -4.38 18.56 -14.48
CA LEU A 515 -3.87 18.11 -13.20
C LEU A 515 -4.86 17.13 -12.55
N VAL A 516 -6.14 17.53 -12.43
CA VAL A 516 -7.19 16.69 -11.86
C VAL A 516 -7.35 15.40 -12.68
N ALA A 517 -7.34 15.49 -14.02
CA ALA A 517 -7.44 14.33 -14.90
C ALA A 517 -6.31 13.32 -14.68
N ILE A 518 -5.06 13.79 -14.63
CA ILE A 518 -3.89 12.92 -14.43
C ILE A 518 -3.93 12.29 -13.04
N MET A 519 -4.30 13.07 -12.01
CA MET A 519 -4.47 12.55 -10.65
C MET A 519 -5.52 11.43 -10.60
N SER A 520 -6.66 11.60 -11.29
CA SER A 520 -7.71 10.59 -11.40
C SER A 520 -7.25 9.33 -12.13
N VAL A 521 -6.56 9.48 -13.27
CA VAL A 521 -6.03 8.34 -14.06
C VAL A 521 -4.98 7.56 -13.28
N LEU A 522 -4.12 8.25 -12.52
CA LEU A 522 -3.10 7.61 -11.69
C LEU A 522 -3.68 6.97 -10.41
N GLY A 523 -4.96 7.17 -10.11
CA GLY A 523 -5.55 6.76 -8.83
C GLY A 523 -4.84 7.41 -7.63
N ALA A 524 -4.35 8.65 -7.82
CA ALA A 524 -3.58 9.33 -6.79
C ALA A 524 -4.50 9.84 -5.68
N THR A 525 -4.05 9.66 -4.43
CA THR A 525 -4.81 10.06 -3.25
C THR A 525 -4.65 11.56 -2.99
N LEU A 526 -5.76 12.29 -2.96
CA LEU A 526 -5.79 13.69 -2.59
C LEU A 526 -5.73 13.82 -1.06
N THR A 527 -4.70 14.49 -0.56
CA THR A 527 -4.50 14.79 0.86
C THR A 527 -4.60 16.29 1.11
N LEU A 528 -4.70 16.72 2.37
CA LEU A 528 -4.71 18.15 2.72
C LEU A 528 -3.44 18.89 2.20
N PRO A 529 -2.21 18.37 2.39
CA PRO A 529 -1.03 18.91 1.72
C PRO A 529 -1.09 18.83 0.19
N GLY A 530 -1.77 17.82 -0.38
CA GLY A 530 -2.02 17.72 -1.82
C GLY A 530 -2.85 18.89 -2.34
N ILE A 531 -3.89 19.31 -1.61
CA ILE A 531 -4.66 20.53 -1.92
C ILE A 531 -3.75 21.77 -1.89
N ALA A 532 -2.86 21.89 -0.89
CA ALA A 532 -1.87 22.96 -0.85
C ALA A 532 -0.93 22.91 -2.07
N GLY A 533 -0.56 21.71 -2.54
CA GLY A 533 0.18 21.49 -3.78
C GLY A 533 -0.57 22.01 -5.02
N ILE A 534 -1.88 21.82 -5.09
CA ILE A 534 -2.72 22.38 -6.17
C ILE A 534 -2.64 23.91 -6.17
N VAL A 535 -2.81 24.55 -5.00
CA VAL A 535 -2.70 26.01 -4.87
C VAL A 535 -1.32 26.53 -5.30
N LEU A 536 -0.28 25.84 -4.86
CA LEU A 536 1.10 26.17 -5.26
C LEU A 536 1.29 26.04 -6.78
N THR A 537 0.76 24.99 -7.39
CA THR A 537 0.84 24.75 -8.84
C THR A 537 0.12 25.86 -9.63
N VAL A 538 -1.05 26.32 -9.15
CA VAL A 538 -1.74 27.47 -9.74
C VAL A 538 -0.83 28.70 -9.75
N GLY A 539 -0.12 28.98 -8.65
CA GLY A 539 0.85 30.06 -8.57
C GLY A 539 1.99 29.93 -9.59
N MET A 540 2.61 28.73 -9.67
CA MET A 540 3.71 28.46 -10.61
C MET A 540 3.26 28.52 -12.08
N ALA A 541 2.04 28.07 -12.39
CA ALA A 541 1.50 28.15 -13.75
C ALA A 541 1.28 29.59 -14.21
N VAL A 542 0.90 30.48 -13.29
CA VAL A 542 0.79 31.93 -13.56
C VAL A 542 2.17 32.55 -13.77
N ASP A 543 3.14 32.20 -12.93
CA ASP A 543 4.51 32.74 -13.03
C ASP A 543 5.15 32.47 -14.40
N ALA A 544 4.96 31.25 -14.94
CA ALA A 544 5.41 30.91 -16.29
C ALA A 544 4.78 31.84 -17.35
N ASN A 545 3.48 32.13 -17.27
CA ASN A 545 2.81 33.04 -18.21
C ASN A 545 3.25 34.48 -18.03
N VAL A 546 3.43 34.95 -16.79
CA VAL A 546 3.95 36.27 -16.45
C VAL A 546 5.36 36.46 -17.04
N LEU A 547 6.23 35.47 -16.91
CA LEU A 547 7.57 35.47 -17.47
C LEU A 547 7.55 35.59 -19.01
N ILE A 548 6.70 34.78 -19.67
CA ILE A 548 6.52 34.86 -21.12
C ILE A 548 6.10 36.27 -21.54
N PHE A 549 5.09 36.84 -20.87
CA PHE A 549 4.56 38.14 -21.24
C PHE A 549 5.56 39.28 -20.94
N SER A 550 6.32 39.17 -19.88
CA SER A 550 7.41 40.11 -19.57
C SER A 550 8.51 40.08 -20.65
N ARG A 551 8.90 38.88 -21.11
CA ARG A 551 9.85 38.72 -22.21
C ARG A 551 9.32 39.28 -23.53
N ILE A 552 8.03 39.05 -23.83
CA ILE A 552 7.41 39.68 -25.02
C ILE A 552 7.47 41.20 -24.90
N LYS A 553 7.20 41.75 -23.71
CA LYS A 553 7.24 43.20 -23.45
C LYS A 553 8.65 43.81 -23.64
N GLU A 554 9.67 43.10 -23.18
CA GLU A 554 11.09 43.46 -23.41
C GLU A 554 11.43 43.46 -24.92
N GLU A 555 11.01 42.40 -25.64
CA GLU A 555 11.27 42.28 -27.08
C GLU A 555 10.52 43.31 -27.95
N LEU A 556 9.38 43.82 -27.48
CA LEU A 556 8.61 44.86 -28.18
C LEU A 556 9.34 46.18 -28.28
N VAL A 557 10.39 46.42 -27.47
CA VAL A 557 11.22 47.62 -27.54
C VAL A 557 12.09 47.64 -28.81
N THR A 558 12.51 46.45 -29.27
CA THR A 558 13.49 46.32 -30.37
C THR A 558 12.90 45.62 -31.59
N ASN A 559 11.84 44.86 -31.45
CA ASN A 559 11.29 44.02 -32.52
C ASN A 559 9.84 44.38 -32.86
N PRO A 560 9.40 44.16 -34.11
CA PRO A 560 8.00 44.25 -34.47
C PRO A 560 7.13 43.26 -33.67
N PRO A 561 5.82 43.54 -33.46
CA PRO A 561 4.96 42.74 -32.57
C PRO A 561 4.98 41.23 -32.83
N GLN A 562 4.98 40.80 -34.08
CA GLN A 562 4.98 39.37 -34.42
C GLN A 562 6.31 38.66 -34.06
N GLN A 563 7.44 39.36 -34.28
CA GLN A 563 8.77 38.85 -33.90
C GLN A 563 8.96 38.87 -32.38
N ALA A 564 8.46 39.92 -31.71
CA ALA A 564 8.53 40.06 -30.26
C ALA A 564 7.73 38.89 -29.56
N ILE A 565 6.56 38.53 -30.08
CA ILE A 565 5.82 37.37 -29.57
C ILE A 565 6.67 36.10 -29.71
N GLN A 566 7.22 35.82 -30.89
CA GLN A 566 8.02 34.62 -31.12
C GLN A 566 9.26 34.58 -30.20
N ALA A 567 10.05 35.66 -30.20
CA ALA A 567 11.28 35.77 -29.42
C ALA A 567 11.01 35.66 -27.90
N GLY A 568 9.92 36.29 -27.43
CA GLY A 568 9.51 36.21 -26.03
C GLY A 568 9.20 34.80 -25.57
N PHE A 569 8.44 34.03 -26.35
CA PHE A 569 8.17 32.60 -26.05
C PHE A 569 9.45 31.76 -26.09
N ASP A 570 10.30 31.94 -27.11
CA ASP A 570 11.52 31.14 -27.30
C ASP A 570 12.55 31.41 -26.20
N ARG A 571 12.72 32.67 -25.75
CA ARG A 571 13.61 33.02 -24.63
C ARG A 571 13.06 32.60 -23.27
N ALA A 572 11.76 32.76 -23.05
CA ALA A 572 11.13 32.33 -21.80
C ALA A 572 11.18 30.81 -21.61
N LEU A 573 11.12 30.04 -22.71
CA LEU A 573 11.11 28.57 -22.67
C LEU A 573 12.30 27.99 -21.88
N LEU A 574 13.51 28.46 -22.13
CA LEU A 574 14.72 27.99 -21.45
C LEU A 574 14.63 28.27 -19.94
N THR A 575 14.29 29.49 -19.56
CA THR A 575 14.20 29.89 -18.15
C THR A 575 13.11 29.11 -17.41
N ILE A 576 11.92 28.89 -18.04
CA ILE A 576 10.83 28.13 -17.47
C ILE A 576 11.25 26.67 -17.31
N THR A 577 11.92 26.10 -18.31
CA THR A 577 12.36 24.69 -18.25
C THR A 577 13.38 24.49 -17.13
N ASP A 578 14.41 25.36 -17.03
CA ASP A 578 15.44 25.24 -15.99
C ASP A 578 14.87 25.33 -14.58
N ALA A 579 13.97 26.29 -14.33
CA ALA A 579 13.33 26.47 -13.03
C ALA A 579 12.45 25.27 -12.66
N ASN A 580 11.66 24.78 -13.61
CA ASN A 580 10.71 23.67 -13.37
C ASN A 580 11.41 22.31 -13.24
N VAL A 581 12.49 22.07 -14.00
CA VAL A 581 13.28 20.82 -13.88
C VAL A 581 13.86 20.68 -12.48
N THR A 582 14.41 21.75 -11.92
CA THR A 582 14.94 21.73 -10.54
C THR A 582 13.85 21.38 -9.53
N THR A 583 12.68 22.02 -9.62
CA THR A 583 11.54 21.75 -8.71
C THR A 583 10.97 20.34 -8.93
N PHE A 584 10.97 19.85 -10.18
CA PHE A 584 10.54 18.50 -10.51
C PHE A 584 11.42 17.42 -9.85
N PHE A 585 12.76 17.62 -9.84
CA PHE A 585 13.65 16.72 -9.10
C PHE A 585 13.36 16.71 -7.61
N VAL A 586 13.08 17.87 -7.00
CA VAL A 586 12.66 17.92 -5.59
C VAL A 586 11.36 17.13 -5.37
N ALA A 587 10.38 17.28 -6.27
CA ALA A 587 9.12 16.51 -6.19
C ALA A 587 9.36 14.99 -6.29
N ILE A 588 10.25 14.52 -7.18
CA ILE A 588 10.62 13.10 -7.31
C ILE A 588 11.32 12.59 -6.04
N ILE A 589 12.21 13.36 -5.44
CA ILE A 589 12.86 13.00 -4.18
C ILE A 589 11.81 12.87 -3.06
N LEU A 590 10.91 13.85 -2.93
CA LEU A 590 9.82 13.80 -1.96
C LEU A 590 8.87 12.61 -2.21
N LEU A 591 8.62 12.25 -3.47
CA LEU A 591 7.82 11.09 -3.83
C LEU A 591 8.47 9.77 -3.40
N SER A 592 9.81 9.69 -3.49
CA SER A 592 10.58 8.49 -3.17
C SER A 592 10.75 8.27 -1.66
N ILE A 593 10.86 9.35 -0.89
CA ILE A 593 11.14 9.32 0.56
C ILE A 593 9.84 9.52 1.36
N GLY A 594 8.88 10.27 0.80
CA GLY A 594 7.65 10.69 1.48
C GLY A 594 6.67 9.54 1.71
N SER A 595 5.94 9.63 2.82
CA SER A 595 4.82 8.75 3.15
C SER A 595 3.54 9.56 3.32
N GLY A 596 2.39 8.92 3.12
CA GLY A 596 1.07 9.50 3.38
C GLY A 596 0.91 10.93 2.83
N PRO A 597 0.69 11.92 3.69
CA PRO A 597 0.44 13.31 3.28
C PRO A 597 1.55 13.95 2.45
N VAL A 598 2.83 13.66 2.77
CA VAL A 598 3.98 14.21 2.03
C VAL A 598 4.03 13.64 0.61
N ARG A 599 3.70 12.37 0.44
CA ARG A 599 3.63 11.73 -0.88
C ARG A 599 2.51 12.32 -1.71
N GLY A 600 1.33 12.56 -1.12
CA GLY A 600 0.22 13.24 -1.79
C GLY A 600 0.61 14.62 -2.33
N PHE A 601 1.29 15.44 -1.51
CA PHE A 601 1.86 16.72 -1.93
C PHE A 601 2.86 16.56 -3.09
N ALA A 602 3.78 15.59 -3.00
CA ALA A 602 4.80 15.37 -4.01
C ALA A 602 4.21 14.97 -5.37
N VAL A 603 3.16 14.12 -5.37
CA VAL A 603 2.45 13.73 -6.59
C VAL A 603 1.77 14.93 -7.24
N THR A 604 1.00 15.72 -6.47
CA THR A 604 0.32 16.91 -6.99
C THR A 604 1.30 17.93 -7.54
N LEU A 605 2.45 18.13 -6.87
CA LEU A 605 3.51 19.03 -7.32
C LEU A 605 4.15 18.54 -8.62
N ALA A 606 4.54 17.25 -8.70
CA ALA A 606 5.17 16.69 -9.90
C ALA A 606 4.24 16.75 -11.12
N VAL A 607 2.98 16.32 -10.96
CA VAL A 607 1.96 16.39 -12.01
C VAL A 607 1.71 17.84 -12.40
N GLY A 608 1.60 18.74 -11.41
CA GLY A 608 1.35 20.15 -11.62
C GLY A 608 2.46 20.85 -12.41
N ILE A 609 3.72 20.51 -12.17
CA ILE A 609 4.85 21.04 -12.94
C ILE A 609 4.74 20.60 -14.41
N VAL A 610 4.49 19.33 -14.68
CA VAL A 610 4.35 18.80 -16.04
C VAL A 610 3.20 19.47 -16.78
N THR A 611 2.03 19.57 -16.14
CA THR A 611 0.84 20.20 -16.75
C THR A 611 1.01 21.70 -16.93
N SER A 612 1.66 22.42 -15.99
CA SER A 612 1.94 23.85 -16.12
C SER A 612 2.90 24.17 -17.25
N MET A 613 3.95 23.37 -17.43
CA MET A 613 4.86 23.51 -18.57
C MET A 613 4.13 23.27 -19.90
N PHE A 614 3.33 22.22 -19.99
CA PHE A 614 2.53 21.94 -21.18
C PHE A 614 1.58 23.11 -21.50
N THR A 615 0.86 23.61 -20.51
CA THR A 615 -0.14 24.66 -20.74
C THR A 615 0.49 26.03 -21.02
N ALA A 616 1.56 26.40 -20.32
CA ALA A 616 2.25 27.67 -20.57
C ALA A 616 2.94 27.69 -21.95
N ILE A 617 3.60 26.60 -22.33
CA ILE A 617 4.40 26.55 -23.56
C ILE A 617 3.51 26.30 -24.79
N LEU A 618 2.59 25.36 -24.72
CA LEU A 618 1.79 24.94 -25.88
C LEU A 618 0.41 25.60 -25.93
N VAL A 619 -0.35 25.53 -24.83
CA VAL A 619 -1.74 26.02 -24.82
C VAL A 619 -1.75 27.55 -24.88
N THR A 620 -0.97 28.24 -24.05
CA THR A 620 -0.90 29.72 -24.09
C THR A 620 -0.38 30.20 -25.42
N ARG A 621 0.67 29.56 -25.98
CA ARG A 621 1.20 29.92 -27.31
C ARG A 621 0.16 29.70 -28.42
N ALA A 622 -0.58 28.58 -28.36
CA ALA A 622 -1.68 28.29 -29.31
C ALA A 622 -2.77 29.37 -29.26
N LEU A 623 -3.20 29.76 -28.05
CA LEU A 623 -4.22 30.79 -27.86
C LEU A 623 -3.73 32.17 -28.31
N VAL A 624 -2.50 32.57 -27.97
CA VAL A 624 -1.89 33.83 -28.44
C VAL A 624 -1.76 33.82 -29.96
N ASN A 625 -1.34 32.70 -30.56
CA ASN A 625 -1.27 32.56 -32.03
C ASN A 625 -2.67 32.64 -32.69
N LEU A 626 -3.71 32.11 -32.06
CA LEU A 626 -5.08 32.19 -32.54
C LEU A 626 -5.61 33.63 -32.49
N MET A 627 -5.29 34.36 -31.43
CA MET A 627 -5.75 35.75 -31.22
C MET A 627 -4.98 36.77 -32.07
N TYR A 628 -3.67 36.62 -32.17
CA TYR A 628 -2.76 37.62 -32.75
C TYR A 628 -1.98 37.11 -33.97
N GLY A 629 -1.86 35.80 -34.18
CA GLY A 629 -1.01 35.22 -35.23
C GLY A 629 -1.46 35.56 -36.65
N GLY A 630 -0.49 35.92 -37.48
CA GLY A 630 -0.72 36.22 -38.90
C GLY A 630 -1.47 37.53 -39.19
N ARG A 631 -1.78 38.34 -38.17
CA ARG A 631 -2.43 39.66 -38.32
C ARG A 631 -1.37 40.73 -38.40
N LYS A 632 -1.62 41.79 -39.19
CA LYS A 632 -0.79 43.00 -39.18
C LYS A 632 -1.13 43.79 -37.91
N LEU A 633 -0.23 43.76 -36.92
CA LEU A 633 -0.38 44.47 -35.66
C LEU A 633 0.47 45.72 -35.71
N GLU A 634 -0.14 46.92 -35.58
CA GLU A 634 0.58 48.20 -35.49
C GLU A 634 1.12 48.44 -34.08
N SER A 635 0.41 47.96 -33.07
CA SER A 635 0.81 48.00 -31.67
C SER A 635 0.27 46.81 -30.89
N LEU A 636 0.98 46.39 -29.87
CA LEU A 636 0.57 45.32 -28.95
C LEU A 636 0.46 45.93 -27.53
N LYS A 637 -0.71 45.84 -26.94
CA LYS A 637 -0.94 46.31 -25.57
C LYS A 637 -0.90 45.09 -24.64
N ILE A 638 0.21 44.95 -23.93
CA ILE A 638 0.43 43.92 -22.90
C ILE A 638 0.50 44.59 -21.54
#